data_94b241ea7f978282b2ecb240cdcc8d0c
#
_entry.id   94b241ea7f978282b2ecb240cdcc8d0c
#
_cell.length_a   1.000
_cell.length_b   1.000
_cell.length_c   1.000
_cell.angle_alpha   90.00
_cell.angle_beta   90.00
_cell.angle_gamma   90.00
#
_symmetry.space_group_name_H-M   'P 1'
#
loop_
_entity.id
_entity.type
_entity.pdbx_description
1 polymer ?
#
loop_
_entity_poly.entity_id
_entity_poly.type
_entity_poly.pdbx_seq_one_letter_code
_entity_poly.pdbx_strand_id
1 'polypeptide(L)'
;MPSHRVRFLGVIMVGLLACAPVAVAATYYVANAGSDDNSGLSPQEAWASLTQVNAHPLAPGDAVLFKRGDAWRGQLVPQSGSEGGGYITYGAYGEGPKPLLLGSIAKDNPDDWAAAGDKLWSAGGVAPADVSGIENLLVNPGFDTDAQGWSSHAEGGAKVAVGREAGGVEGSPGAIRIACEASGSEPHHIQFYTSGFAVERGGMYRLTMAVRASAPFEMYPPVIMKSGAPWTRYAHPRNPHNMPVTAEWAVHTMTFGAVEDAGDGRLNFVLGGCLPAGVTLYLDNIRLERLGAGLIPRDVGNIILNHGPRCGVKVWNREDLDQQDEYWYDEAGFAVYVYSETNPAERYESIECAVRDHIINQQNRHHVCYENLACLYGAAHGVGGGSTHHIVVRGCDFGYIGGGDQMGGDRTVRFGNGVEFWGPAHDCLVERCRFWEVYDAAMTHQSSGGVAAQYNIVYQNNLVWNCEYSFEYWNRPETSTTHHIWFINNTCINAGHGWGHAQRPDPSGRHLCFYTSPAQQSEFYILNNVFYEAKKNAFYAPSWPLEQVKSLVMDHNCWYQAEGTMVAVSEHPFTMAEFAAYRALTGLEPHSIVAAPGLANMDALDFRLTPGSPCIDAGWAVEALYPRPADFTGVPVPQGNAPDIGAYESPASGK
;
A
#
# COMPACT_ATOMS: atom_id res chain seq x y z
N MET A 1 33.56 -59.95 -56.89
CA MET A 1 32.25 -59.27 -56.85
C MET A 1 32.45 -58.05 -55.98
N PRO A 2 32.08 -56.84 -56.44
CA PRO A 2 32.66 -55.61 -55.91
C PRO A 2 31.90 -55.06 -54.71
N SER A 3 32.68 -54.53 -53.78
CA SER A 3 32.28 -53.80 -52.54
C SER A 3 31.86 -52.39 -52.87
N HIS A 4 30.64 -52.00 -52.52
CA HIS A 4 30.19 -50.60 -52.55
C HIS A 4 30.57 -49.87 -51.24
N ARG A 5 31.47 -48.89 -51.35
CA ARG A 5 31.76 -47.91 -50.30
C ARG A 5 30.77 -46.75 -50.46
N VAL A 6 29.93 -46.54 -49.45
CA VAL A 6 29.14 -45.36 -49.31
C VAL A 6 29.96 -44.30 -48.55
N ARG A 7 30.20 -43.13 -49.18
CA ARG A 7 30.85 -42.00 -48.57
C ARG A 7 29.73 -41.15 -47.94
N PHE A 8 29.74 -40.98 -46.60
CA PHE A 8 28.97 -39.97 -45.90
C PHE A 8 29.70 -38.60 -45.98
N LEU A 9 29.10 -37.63 -46.65
CA LEU A 9 29.48 -36.22 -46.53
C LEU A 9 28.86 -35.68 -45.25
N GLY A 10 29.67 -35.42 -44.22
CA GLY A 10 29.26 -34.71 -43.03
C GLY A 10 29.20 -33.19 -43.33
N VAL A 11 28.00 -32.62 -43.31
CA VAL A 11 27.82 -31.19 -43.30
C VAL A 11 28.00 -30.71 -41.85
N ILE A 12 29.10 -30.01 -41.57
CA ILE A 12 29.32 -29.31 -40.30
C ILE A 12 28.48 -28.05 -40.35
N MET A 13 27.35 -28.06 -39.64
CA MET A 13 26.55 -26.89 -39.39
C MET A 13 27.21 -26.11 -38.22
N VAL A 14 27.96 -25.06 -38.52
CA VAL A 14 28.47 -24.11 -37.53
C VAL A 14 27.29 -23.26 -37.08
N GLY A 15 26.70 -23.63 -35.95
CA GLY A 15 25.73 -22.81 -35.28
C GLY A 15 26.42 -21.55 -34.74
N LEU A 16 26.15 -20.38 -35.33
CA LEU A 16 26.42 -19.12 -34.69
C LEU A 16 25.54 -19.03 -33.45
N LEU A 17 26.10 -19.29 -32.27
CA LEU A 17 25.51 -18.80 -31.01
C LEU A 17 25.56 -17.28 -31.07
N ALA A 18 24.44 -16.64 -31.36
CA ALA A 18 24.24 -15.23 -31.12
C ALA A 18 24.34 -15.04 -29.60
N CYS A 19 25.48 -14.56 -29.12
CA CYS A 19 25.60 -14.06 -27.75
C CYS A 19 24.67 -12.86 -27.66
N ALA A 20 23.51 -13.02 -27.02
CA ALA A 20 22.65 -11.87 -26.68
C ALA A 20 23.51 -10.91 -25.85
N PRO A 21 23.51 -9.62 -26.15
CA PRO A 21 24.24 -8.64 -25.34
C PRO A 21 23.70 -8.75 -23.92
N VAL A 22 24.57 -8.98 -22.95
CA VAL A 22 24.23 -8.82 -21.52
C VAL A 22 23.86 -7.35 -21.38
N ALA A 23 22.58 -7.08 -21.13
CA ALA A 23 22.13 -5.72 -20.86
C ALA A 23 22.91 -5.23 -19.62
N VAL A 24 23.63 -4.13 -19.75
CA VAL A 24 24.29 -3.49 -18.61
C VAL A 24 23.19 -2.85 -17.79
N ALA A 25 23.11 -3.17 -16.51
CA ALA A 25 22.14 -2.59 -15.58
C ALA A 25 22.23 -1.06 -15.61
N ALA A 26 21.10 -0.41 -15.78
CA ALA A 26 21.00 1.05 -15.81
C ALA A 26 20.70 1.61 -14.41
N THR A 27 21.14 2.85 -14.17
CA THR A 27 20.77 3.61 -12.98
C THR A 27 20.00 4.85 -13.42
N TYR A 28 18.78 4.99 -12.90
CA TYR A 28 17.92 6.14 -13.13
C TYR A 28 17.85 7.01 -11.88
N TYR A 29 17.75 8.31 -12.08
CA TYR A 29 17.75 9.33 -11.04
C TYR A 29 16.42 10.07 -11.02
N VAL A 30 15.90 10.34 -9.83
CA VAL A 30 14.62 11.04 -9.61
C VAL A 30 14.84 12.18 -8.63
N ALA A 31 14.42 13.40 -8.98
CA ALA A 31 14.56 14.60 -8.15
C ALA A 31 13.37 15.54 -8.37
N ASN A 32 12.90 16.24 -7.33
CA ASN A 32 11.78 17.19 -7.48
C ASN A 32 12.08 18.31 -8.48
N ALA A 33 13.35 18.68 -8.64
CA ALA A 33 13.80 19.67 -9.63
C ALA A 33 14.06 19.08 -11.04
N GLY A 34 13.75 17.79 -11.25
CA GLY A 34 13.89 17.08 -12.52
C GLY A 34 12.78 17.39 -13.52
N SER A 35 12.73 16.61 -14.60
CA SER A 35 11.65 16.64 -15.59
C SER A 35 11.40 15.22 -16.11
N ASP A 36 10.13 14.85 -16.29
CA ASP A 36 9.77 13.54 -16.83
C ASP A 36 10.11 13.40 -18.32
N ASP A 37 10.46 14.50 -19.00
CA ASP A 37 10.99 14.50 -20.38
C ASP A 37 12.49 14.16 -20.43
N ASN A 38 13.18 14.13 -19.30
CA ASN A 38 14.61 13.80 -19.22
C ASN A 38 14.87 12.31 -19.41
N SER A 39 16.13 11.95 -19.68
CA SER A 39 16.55 10.54 -19.84
C SER A 39 16.53 9.73 -18.53
N GLY A 40 16.62 10.40 -17.39
CA GLY A 40 16.81 9.78 -16.08
C GLY A 40 18.21 9.25 -15.80
N LEU A 41 19.12 9.22 -16.80
CA LEU A 41 20.40 8.50 -16.72
C LEU A 41 21.52 9.25 -15.97
N SER A 42 21.28 10.44 -15.49
CA SER A 42 22.22 11.18 -14.64
C SER A 42 21.46 12.05 -13.64
N PRO A 43 22.10 12.48 -12.52
CA PRO A 43 21.48 13.43 -11.59
C PRO A 43 21.05 14.77 -12.22
N GLN A 44 21.68 15.18 -13.30
CA GLN A 44 21.37 16.42 -14.04
C GLN A 44 20.18 16.24 -14.98
N GLU A 45 19.91 15.01 -15.41
CA GLU A 45 18.78 14.64 -16.27
C GLU A 45 17.79 13.76 -15.51
N ALA A 46 17.60 14.02 -14.21
CA ALA A 46 16.70 13.26 -13.36
C ALA A 46 15.24 13.41 -13.80
N TRP A 47 14.44 12.36 -13.62
CA TRP A 47 12.99 12.42 -13.69
C TRP A 47 12.42 13.22 -12.51
N ALA A 48 11.17 13.65 -12.63
CA ALA A 48 10.50 14.43 -11.58
C ALA A 48 9.53 13.60 -10.72
N SER A 49 8.80 12.65 -11.30
CA SER A 49 7.60 12.08 -10.69
C SER A 49 7.62 10.58 -10.50
N LEU A 50 6.77 10.08 -9.54
CA LEU A 50 6.47 8.66 -9.40
C LEU A 50 5.72 8.12 -10.64
N THR A 51 4.96 8.95 -11.34
CA THR A 51 4.26 8.57 -12.57
C THR A 51 5.25 8.08 -13.62
N GLN A 52 6.32 8.84 -13.84
CA GLN A 52 7.39 8.43 -14.75
C GLN A 52 8.11 7.16 -14.29
N VAL A 53 8.44 7.07 -12.99
CA VAL A 53 9.07 5.87 -12.41
C VAL A 53 8.21 4.62 -12.61
N ASN A 54 6.91 4.72 -12.34
CA ASN A 54 5.97 3.60 -12.47
C ASN A 54 5.73 3.19 -13.94
N ALA A 55 5.81 4.13 -14.87
CA ALA A 55 5.54 3.90 -16.30
C ALA A 55 6.76 3.42 -17.08
N HIS A 56 7.97 3.79 -16.66
CA HIS A 56 9.19 3.45 -17.38
C HIS A 56 9.52 1.95 -17.26
N PRO A 57 9.73 1.22 -18.38
CA PRO A 57 10.08 -0.19 -18.32
C PRO A 57 11.52 -0.37 -17.78
N LEU A 58 11.68 -1.14 -16.70
CA LEU A 58 12.96 -1.46 -16.09
C LEU A 58 13.40 -2.88 -16.45
N ALA A 59 14.70 -3.07 -16.63
CA ALA A 59 15.30 -4.40 -16.80
C ALA A 59 15.77 -4.95 -15.43
N PRO A 60 15.80 -6.27 -15.25
CA PRO A 60 16.42 -6.87 -14.07
C PRO A 60 17.86 -6.40 -13.86
N GLY A 61 18.16 -5.95 -12.63
CA GLY A 61 19.45 -5.36 -12.28
C GLY A 61 19.45 -3.82 -12.26
N ASP A 62 18.45 -3.17 -12.85
CA ASP A 62 18.35 -1.71 -12.85
C ASP A 62 18.15 -1.12 -11.45
N ALA A 63 18.54 0.16 -11.30
CA ALA A 63 18.31 0.93 -10.08
C ALA A 63 17.58 2.24 -10.39
N VAL A 64 16.64 2.60 -9.52
CA VAL A 64 15.96 3.91 -9.49
C VAL A 64 16.33 4.59 -8.19
N LEU A 65 17.05 5.70 -8.26
CA LEU A 65 17.56 6.40 -7.09
C LEU A 65 16.86 7.74 -6.91
N PHE A 66 16.23 7.92 -5.76
CA PHE A 66 15.56 9.14 -5.34
C PHE A 66 16.54 10.07 -4.63
N LYS A 67 16.47 11.37 -4.93
CA LYS A 67 17.35 12.36 -4.33
C LYS A 67 17.03 12.54 -2.85
N ARG A 68 18.05 12.47 -2.01
CA ARG A 68 17.93 12.78 -0.58
C ARG A 68 17.49 14.23 -0.36
N GLY A 69 16.60 14.43 0.62
CA GLY A 69 16.00 15.71 0.94
C GLY A 69 14.75 16.07 0.14
N ASP A 70 14.43 15.31 -0.91
CA ASP A 70 13.23 15.51 -1.73
C ASP A 70 12.08 14.60 -1.25
N ALA A 71 10.85 14.94 -1.67
CA ALA A 71 9.63 14.22 -1.27
C ALA A 71 8.69 13.98 -2.46
N TRP A 72 8.08 12.79 -2.53
CA TRP A 72 7.09 12.42 -3.53
C TRP A 72 5.82 11.92 -2.87
N ARG A 73 4.67 12.37 -3.37
CA ARG A 73 3.34 11.92 -2.92
C ARG A 73 2.76 10.94 -3.92
N GLY A 74 2.14 9.89 -3.41
CA GLY A 74 1.49 8.87 -4.20
C GLY A 74 2.03 7.47 -3.95
N GLN A 75 1.72 6.55 -4.85
CA GLN A 75 2.07 5.14 -4.72
C GLN A 75 3.22 4.77 -5.66
N LEU A 76 4.27 4.17 -5.13
CA LEU A 76 5.29 3.48 -5.91
C LEU A 76 4.79 2.07 -6.27
N VAL A 77 4.77 1.75 -7.57
CA VAL A 77 4.43 0.42 -8.09
C VAL A 77 5.68 -0.19 -8.72
N PRO A 78 6.45 -0.99 -7.98
CA PRO A 78 7.72 -1.51 -8.44
C PRO A 78 7.54 -2.54 -9.57
N GLN A 79 8.62 -2.75 -10.32
CA GLN A 79 8.73 -3.83 -11.30
C GLN A 79 9.59 -4.95 -10.73
N SER A 80 9.41 -6.16 -11.26
CA SER A 80 10.16 -7.34 -10.80
C SER A 80 11.49 -7.47 -11.52
N GLY A 81 12.52 -7.79 -10.76
CA GLY A 81 13.78 -8.30 -11.28
C GLY A 81 13.69 -9.80 -11.65
N SER A 82 14.82 -10.49 -11.65
CA SER A 82 14.86 -11.93 -11.92
C SER A 82 16.07 -12.61 -11.27
N GLU A 83 15.99 -13.93 -11.07
CA GLU A 83 17.08 -14.71 -10.49
C GLU A 83 18.40 -14.57 -11.28
N GLY A 84 18.34 -14.60 -12.61
CA GLY A 84 19.54 -14.49 -13.46
C GLY A 84 19.97 -13.05 -13.80
N GLY A 85 19.04 -12.06 -13.71
CA GLY A 85 19.27 -10.67 -14.06
C GLY A 85 19.47 -9.74 -12.86
N GLY A 86 19.18 -10.20 -11.64
CA GLY A 86 19.33 -9.44 -10.41
C GLY A 86 18.07 -8.70 -9.97
N TYR A 87 18.19 -8.05 -8.82
CA TYR A 87 17.12 -7.25 -8.23
C TYR A 87 16.97 -5.90 -8.95
N ILE A 88 15.73 -5.41 -9.06
CA ILE A 88 15.51 -3.99 -9.31
C ILE A 88 15.58 -3.26 -7.98
N THR A 89 16.42 -2.24 -7.91
CA THR A 89 16.66 -1.49 -6.67
C THR A 89 15.98 -0.12 -6.72
N TYR A 90 15.16 0.18 -5.73
CA TYR A 90 14.64 1.52 -5.45
C TYR A 90 15.36 2.06 -4.22
N GLY A 91 16.19 3.08 -4.41
CA GLY A 91 17.10 3.56 -3.37
C GLY A 91 17.25 5.07 -3.34
N ALA A 92 18.33 5.55 -2.72
CA ALA A 92 18.60 6.96 -2.53
C ALA A 92 19.99 7.37 -3.07
N TYR A 93 20.10 8.62 -3.53
CA TYR A 93 21.39 9.22 -3.88
C TYR A 93 21.57 10.61 -3.28
N GLY A 94 22.80 11.09 -3.28
CA GLY A 94 23.17 12.40 -2.70
C GLY A 94 23.32 12.35 -1.19
N GLU A 95 23.34 13.51 -0.56
CA GLU A 95 23.50 13.68 0.88
C GLU A 95 22.26 14.30 1.50
N GLY A 96 22.08 14.12 2.82
CA GLY A 96 20.96 14.66 3.57
C GLY A 96 19.96 13.60 4.05
N PRO A 97 18.75 14.02 4.49
CA PRO A 97 17.70 13.11 4.94
C PRO A 97 17.30 12.11 3.85
N LYS A 98 16.80 10.96 4.25
CA LYS A 98 16.24 9.99 3.29
C LYS A 98 15.16 10.63 2.42
N PRO A 99 15.04 10.26 1.14
CA PRO A 99 13.94 10.69 0.29
C PRO A 99 12.62 10.21 0.87
N LEU A 100 11.61 11.08 0.83
CA LEU A 100 10.30 10.80 1.42
C LEU A 100 9.32 10.30 0.35
N LEU A 101 8.75 9.12 0.56
CA LEU A 101 7.58 8.63 -0.14
C LEU A 101 6.37 8.82 0.78
N LEU A 102 5.45 9.72 0.42
CA LEU A 102 4.35 10.16 1.26
C LEU A 102 3.03 9.57 0.76
N GLY A 103 2.36 8.80 1.62
CA GLY A 103 1.04 8.23 1.35
C GLY A 103 -0.12 9.16 1.70
N SER A 104 0.10 10.47 1.62
CA SER A 104 -0.86 11.49 2.06
C SER A 104 -1.10 12.56 1.00
N ILE A 105 -2.19 13.30 1.20
CA ILE A 105 -2.50 14.54 0.49
C ILE A 105 -2.32 15.69 1.48
N ALA A 106 -1.45 16.65 1.16
CA ALA A 106 -1.27 17.85 1.98
C ALA A 106 -2.48 18.78 1.88
N LYS A 107 -2.86 19.38 3.00
CA LYS A 107 -3.93 20.38 3.13
C LYS A 107 -3.46 21.56 3.98
N ASP A 108 -2.27 22.07 3.67
CA ASP A 108 -1.58 23.10 4.44
C ASP A 108 -2.02 24.53 4.07
N ASN A 109 -2.71 24.68 2.91
CA ASN A 109 -3.16 25.99 2.46
C ASN A 109 -4.55 26.32 3.05
N PRO A 110 -4.76 27.51 3.62
CA PRO A 110 -6.09 27.95 4.04
C PRO A 110 -7.17 27.85 2.95
N ASP A 111 -6.81 28.02 1.69
CA ASP A 111 -7.71 27.87 0.53
C ASP A 111 -8.15 26.43 0.25
N ASP A 112 -7.49 25.44 0.82
CA ASP A 112 -7.93 24.04 0.76
C ASP A 112 -9.19 23.78 1.57
N TRP A 113 -9.52 24.68 2.50
CA TRP A 113 -10.58 24.51 3.49
C TRP A 113 -11.73 25.48 3.26
N ALA A 114 -12.93 24.93 3.18
CA ALA A 114 -14.18 25.69 3.14
C ALA A 114 -14.95 25.52 4.44
N ALA A 115 -15.56 26.59 4.95
CA ALA A 115 -16.47 26.51 6.09
C ALA A 115 -17.68 25.65 5.73
N ALA A 116 -17.95 24.61 6.52
CA ALA A 116 -19.01 23.62 6.29
C ALA A 116 -20.08 23.61 7.38
N GLY A 117 -19.95 24.49 8.38
CA GLY A 117 -20.83 24.64 9.54
C GLY A 117 -20.16 25.43 10.66
N ASP A 118 -20.79 25.46 11.83
CA ASP A 118 -20.16 26.04 13.02
C ASP A 118 -18.97 25.17 13.43
N LYS A 119 -17.77 25.75 13.40
CA LYS A 119 -16.48 25.07 13.66
C LYS A 119 -16.22 23.83 12.80
N LEU A 120 -16.97 23.65 11.71
CA LEU A 120 -16.75 22.56 10.76
C LEU A 120 -16.10 23.10 9.48
N TRP A 121 -15.05 22.42 9.06
CA TRP A 121 -14.29 22.74 7.86
C TRP A 121 -14.21 21.51 6.96
N SER A 122 -14.29 21.72 5.65
CA SER A 122 -14.17 20.62 4.69
C SER A 122 -13.05 20.89 3.69
N ALA A 123 -12.29 19.85 3.37
CA ALA A 123 -11.33 19.81 2.27
C ALA A 123 -11.69 18.69 1.31
N GLY A 124 -11.95 19.03 0.04
CA GLY A 124 -12.42 18.06 -0.95
C GLY A 124 -12.62 18.64 -2.35
N GLY A 125 -11.99 19.76 -2.62
CA GLY A 125 -12.12 20.47 -3.91
C GLY A 125 -13.51 21.11 -4.08
N VAL A 126 -13.55 22.28 -4.67
CA VAL A 126 -14.77 23.01 -5.00
C VAL A 126 -14.87 23.08 -6.53
N ALA A 127 -16.02 22.65 -7.07
CA ALA A 127 -16.29 22.84 -8.50
C ALA A 127 -16.39 24.35 -8.79
N PRO A 128 -15.78 24.86 -9.89
CA PRO A 128 -15.90 26.26 -10.25
C PRO A 128 -17.35 26.64 -10.51
N ALA A 129 -17.74 27.84 -10.10
CA ALA A 129 -19.10 28.34 -10.31
C ALA A 129 -19.41 28.55 -11.80
N ASP A 130 -18.41 28.95 -12.58
CA ASP A 130 -18.50 29.09 -14.03
C ASP A 130 -17.71 27.96 -14.71
N VAL A 131 -18.41 27.15 -15.47
CA VAL A 131 -17.88 26.03 -16.24
C VAL A 131 -17.97 26.30 -17.76
N SER A 132 -18.39 27.53 -18.14
CA SER A 132 -18.41 27.95 -19.54
C SER A 132 -16.98 28.05 -20.08
N GLY A 133 -16.70 27.36 -21.19
CA GLY A 133 -15.36 27.37 -21.79
C GLY A 133 -14.41 26.26 -21.31
N ILE A 134 -14.82 25.38 -20.41
CA ILE A 134 -14.04 24.18 -20.09
C ILE A 134 -14.06 23.24 -21.31
N GLU A 135 -12.88 22.78 -21.70
CA GLU A 135 -12.71 21.88 -22.84
C GLU A 135 -13.40 20.54 -22.62
N ASN A 136 -14.09 20.04 -23.64
CA ASN A 136 -14.59 18.68 -23.67
C ASN A 136 -13.45 17.72 -24.00
N LEU A 137 -13.17 16.78 -23.11
CA LEU A 137 -12.10 15.79 -23.27
C LEU A 137 -12.40 14.71 -24.32
N LEU A 138 -13.66 14.65 -24.80
CA LEU A 138 -14.12 13.62 -25.72
C LEU A 138 -14.11 14.15 -27.15
N VAL A 139 -13.78 13.27 -28.10
CA VAL A 139 -13.90 13.53 -29.54
C VAL A 139 -15.31 13.24 -30.00
N ASN A 140 -15.80 13.99 -31.02
CA ASN A 140 -17.08 13.81 -31.69
C ASN A 140 -18.27 13.59 -30.72
N PRO A 141 -18.51 14.52 -29.77
CA PRO A 141 -19.49 14.34 -28.71
C PRO A 141 -20.94 14.44 -29.11
N GLY A 142 -21.24 15.07 -30.25
CA GLY A 142 -22.60 15.35 -30.76
C GLY A 142 -23.04 14.43 -31.91
N PHE A 143 -22.14 13.59 -32.41
CA PHE A 143 -22.43 12.66 -33.50
C PHE A 143 -23.06 13.33 -34.76
N ASP A 144 -22.67 14.57 -35.06
CA ASP A 144 -23.28 15.40 -36.09
C ASP A 144 -23.20 14.76 -37.47
N THR A 145 -22.08 14.13 -37.80
CA THR A 145 -21.84 13.52 -39.12
C THR A 145 -21.66 12.01 -39.07
N ASP A 146 -21.00 11.50 -38.06
CA ASP A 146 -20.63 10.09 -37.91
C ASP A 146 -20.45 9.69 -36.43
N ALA A 147 -19.88 8.51 -36.16
CA ALA A 147 -19.53 8.02 -34.84
C ALA A 147 -18.00 7.85 -34.68
N GLN A 148 -17.18 8.60 -35.43
CA GLN A 148 -15.73 8.50 -35.37
C GLN A 148 -15.20 8.76 -33.95
N GLY A 149 -14.26 7.94 -33.48
CA GLY A 149 -13.70 8.00 -32.13
C GLY A 149 -14.50 7.22 -31.08
N TRP A 150 -15.65 6.65 -31.48
CA TRP A 150 -16.47 5.80 -30.63
C TRP A 150 -16.51 4.36 -31.14
N SER A 151 -16.61 3.42 -30.23
CA SER A 151 -16.61 1.98 -30.51
C SER A 151 -17.66 1.26 -29.68
N SER A 152 -18.05 0.07 -30.12
CA SER A 152 -18.95 -0.81 -29.38
C SER A 152 -18.40 -2.23 -29.31
N HIS A 153 -18.76 -2.94 -28.24
CA HIS A 153 -18.43 -4.35 -28.02
C HIS A 153 -19.63 -5.08 -27.47
N ALA A 154 -19.83 -6.31 -27.91
CA ALA A 154 -20.85 -7.21 -27.36
C ALA A 154 -20.28 -8.62 -27.21
N GLU A 155 -20.52 -9.24 -26.05
CA GLU A 155 -20.08 -10.59 -25.69
C GLU A 155 -21.09 -11.28 -24.76
N GLY A 156 -20.80 -12.49 -24.29
CA GLY A 156 -21.67 -13.20 -23.34
C GLY A 156 -23.09 -13.47 -23.87
N GLY A 157 -23.26 -13.62 -25.18
CA GLY A 157 -24.56 -13.81 -25.82
C GLY A 157 -25.37 -12.53 -26.06
N ALA A 158 -24.84 -11.37 -25.66
CA ALA A 158 -25.47 -10.08 -25.94
C ALA A 158 -25.40 -9.75 -27.45
N LYS A 159 -26.41 -9.03 -27.95
CA LYS A 159 -26.50 -8.60 -29.34
C LYS A 159 -27.05 -7.19 -29.42
N VAL A 160 -26.29 -6.29 -30.03
CA VAL A 160 -26.69 -4.90 -30.27
C VAL A 160 -26.33 -4.46 -31.68
N ALA A 161 -27.14 -3.57 -32.23
CA ALA A 161 -26.83 -2.84 -33.46
C ALA A 161 -26.60 -1.37 -33.08
N VAL A 162 -25.37 -0.89 -33.32
CA VAL A 162 -24.96 0.49 -33.02
C VAL A 162 -24.79 1.27 -34.32
N GLY A 163 -25.31 2.46 -34.38
CA GLY A 163 -25.19 3.33 -35.54
C GLY A 163 -25.65 4.76 -35.24
N ARG A 164 -25.31 5.67 -36.15
CA ARG A 164 -25.80 7.04 -36.11
C ARG A 164 -27.25 7.12 -36.60
N GLU A 165 -28.05 7.93 -35.93
CA GLU A 165 -29.40 8.32 -36.38
C GLU A 165 -29.45 9.83 -36.67
N ALA A 166 -30.21 10.23 -37.68
CA ALA A 166 -30.39 11.63 -37.98
C ALA A 166 -31.38 12.29 -37.00
N GLY A 167 -31.00 13.47 -36.51
CA GLY A 167 -31.75 14.20 -35.49
C GLY A 167 -31.43 13.72 -34.07
N GLY A 168 -30.95 14.65 -33.24
CA GLY A 168 -30.62 14.46 -31.84
C GLY A 168 -31.45 15.34 -30.91
N VAL A 169 -30.91 15.67 -29.74
CA VAL A 169 -31.55 16.57 -28.78
C VAL A 169 -31.58 18.00 -29.32
N GLU A 170 -32.70 18.72 -29.15
CA GLU A 170 -32.86 20.16 -29.43
C GLU A 170 -32.21 20.66 -30.74
N GLY A 171 -32.44 19.95 -31.86
CA GLY A 171 -31.94 20.35 -33.17
C GLY A 171 -30.51 19.89 -33.48
N SER A 172 -29.89 19.07 -32.67
CA SER A 172 -28.65 18.36 -32.99
C SER A 172 -28.84 17.55 -34.30
N PRO A 173 -27.83 17.56 -35.21
CA PRO A 173 -27.95 16.88 -36.51
C PRO A 173 -27.98 15.35 -36.40
N GLY A 174 -27.50 14.77 -35.25
CA GLY A 174 -27.43 13.34 -35.08
C GLY A 174 -27.36 12.88 -33.64
N ALA A 175 -27.56 11.59 -33.44
CA ALA A 175 -27.39 10.90 -32.17
C ALA A 175 -26.88 9.49 -32.42
N ILE A 176 -26.27 8.85 -31.40
CA ILE A 176 -26.00 7.42 -31.43
C ILE A 176 -27.27 6.66 -31.07
N ARG A 177 -27.52 5.62 -31.84
CA ARG A 177 -28.59 4.66 -31.65
C ARG A 177 -27.98 3.30 -31.30
N ILE A 178 -28.39 2.72 -30.16
CA ILE A 178 -27.97 1.38 -29.68
C ILE A 178 -29.24 0.54 -29.58
N ALA A 179 -29.51 -0.30 -30.55
CA ALA A 179 -30.67 -1.19 -30.56
C ALA A 179 -30.27 -2.55 -29.96
N CYS A 180 -30.91 -2.95 -28.85
CA CYS A 180 -30.63 -4.17 -28.16
C CYS A 180 -31.54 -5.32 -28.61
N GLU A 181 -30.96 -6.37 -29.19
CA GLU A 181 -31.66 -7.62 -29.49
C GLU A 181 -31.58 -8.61 -28.31
N ALA A 182 -30.42 -8.63 -27.62
CA ALA A 182 -30.20 -9.46 -26.41
C ALA A 182 -29.25 -8.74 -25.48
N SER A 183 -29.62 -8.62 -24.20
CA SER A 183 -28.90 -7.78 -23.21
C SER A 183 -27.63 -8.44 -22.64
N GLY A 184 -27.56 -9.77 -22.59
CA GLY A 184 -26.56 -10.45 -21.75
C GLY A 184 -26.92 -10.37 -20.26
N SER A 185 -26.05 -10.89 -19.39
CA SER A 185 -26.29 -10.94 -17.94
C SER A 185 -25.36 -10.00 -17.13
N GLU A 186 -24.22 -9.62 -17.67
CA GLU A 186 -23.23 -8.81 -16.99
C GLU A 186 -23.09 -7.42 -17.62
N PRO A 187 -22.79 -6.36 -16.83
CA PRO A 187 -22.71 -4.99 -17.35
C PRO A 187 -21.76 -4.84 -18.55
N HIS A 188 -20.64 -5.54 -18.56
CA HIS A 188 -19.63 -5.48 -19.62
C HIS A 188 -20.03 -6.26 -20.89
N HIS A 189 -21.11 -7.05 -20.88
CA HIS A 189 -21.57 -7.78 -22.07
C HIS A 189 -22.03 -6.86 -23.20
N ILE A 190 -22.44 -5.62 -22.91
CA ILE A 190 -22.67 -4.58 -23.91
C ILE A 190 -21.88 -3.35 -23.49
N GLN A 191 -21.02 -2.87 -24.36
CA GLN A 191 -20.21 -1.68 -24.12
C GLN A 191 -20.30 -0.72 -25.31
N PHE A 192 -20.44 0.57 -25.00
CA PHE A 192 -20.26 1.67 -25.95
C PHE A 192 -19.28 2.68 -25.36
N TYR A 193 -18.20 3.03 -26.05
CA TYR A 193 -17.09 3.72 -25.42
C TYR A 193 -16.26 4.60 -26.36
N THR A 194 -15.54 5.55 -25.74
CA THR A 194 -14.45 6.31 -26.35
C THR A 194 -13.23 6.30 -25.43
N SER A 195 -12.03 6.56 -25.98
CA SER A 195 -10.78 6.50 -25.22
C SER A 195 -9.80 7.59 -25.68
N GLY A 196 -8.70 7.77 -24.92
CA GLY A 196 -7.58 8.62 -25.33
C GLY A 196 -7.53 9.97 -24.63
N PHE A 197 -8.14 10.11 -23.47
CA PHE A 197 -8.03 11.31 -22.63
C PHE A 197 -7.24 11.03 -21.35
N ALA A 198 -6.63 12.09 -20.81
CA ALA A 198 -5.89 12.01 -19.55
C ALA A 198 -6.82 12.09 -18.34
N VAL A 199 -6.45 11.35 -17.28
CA VAL A 199 -7.10 11.39 -15.97
C VAL A 199 -6.02 11.71 -14.94
N GLU A 200 -6.28 12.64 -14.03
CA GLU A 200 -5.36 13.05 -12.96
C GLU A 200 -5.97 12.74 -11.59
N ARG A 201 -5.22 12.07 -10.74
CA ARG A 201 -5.63 11.71 -9.37
C ARG A 201 -6.07 12.95 -8.58
N GLY A 202 -7.18 12.83 -7.85
CA GLY A 202 -7.79 13.95 -7.12
C GLY A 202 -8.52 14.96 -8.01
N GLY A 203 -8.54 14.74 -9.33
CA GLY A 203 -9.30 15.55 -10.28
C GLY A 203 -10.80 15.30 -10.18
N MET A 204 -11.58 16.38 -10.32
CA MET A 204 -13.03 16.32 -10.42
C MET A 204 -13.43 16.39 -11.89
N TYR A 205 -14.20 15.40 -12.35
CA TYR A 205 -14.69 15.31 -13.73
C TYR A 205 -16.21 15.36 -13.74
N ARG A 206 -16.79 16.12 -14.68
CA ARG A 206 -18.22 16.15 -14.91
C ARG A 206 -18.53 15.50 -16.26
N LEU A 207 -19.40 14.50 -16.25
CA LEU A 207 -20.02 13.94 -17.45
C LEU A 207 -21.43 14.52 -17.57
N THR A 208 -21.72 15.10 -18.72
CA THR A 208 -23.08 15.53 -19.10
C THR A 208 -23.44 14.84 -20.41
N MET A 209 -24.67 14.36 -20.54
CA MET A 209 -25.13 13.64 -21.70
C MET A 209 -26.64 13.76 -21.88
N ALA A 210 -27.12 13.88 -23.10
CA ALA A 210 -28.51 13.75 -23.41
C ALA A 210 -28.85 12.28 -23.73
N VAL A 211 -29.91 11.76 -23.11
CA VAL A 211 -30.30 10.35 -23.20
C VAL A 211 -31.80 10.22 -23.38
N ARG A 212 -32.23 9.30 -24.26
CA ARG A 212 -33.61 8.79 -24.33
C ARG A 212 -33.61 7.33 -24.76
N ALA A 213 -34.72 6.64 -24.60
CA ALA A 213 -34.90 5.28 -25.11
C ALA A 213 -36.30 5.05 -25.71
N SER A 214 -36.45 4.00 -26.47
CA SER A 214 -37.75 3.63 -27.05
C SER A 214 -38.77 3.11 -26.00
N ALA A 215 -38.30 2.69 -24.85
CA ALA A 215 -39.10 2.33 -23.68
C ALA A 215 -38.27 2.60 -22.40
N PRO A 216 -38.92 2.91 -21.23
CA PRO A 216 -38.24 3.24 -20.00
C PRO A 216 -37.40 2.08 -19.45
N PHE A 217 -36.22 2.41 -18.88
CA PHE A 217 -35.39 1.48 -18.11
C PHE A 217 -34.43 2.25 -17.18
N GLU A 218 -33.75 1.54 -16.26
CA GLU A 218 -32.72 2.10 -15.39
C GLU A 218 -31.33 1.78 -15.95
N MET A 219 -30.60 2.81 -16.41
CA MET A 219 -29.27 2.69 -16.98
C MET A 219 -28.21 2.70 -15.87
N TYR A 220 -27.23 1.81 -15.95
CA TYR A 220 -26.06 1.86 -15.07
C TYR A 220 -25.23 3.12 -15.29
N PRO A 221 -24.58 3.65 -14.23
CA PRO A 221 -23.66 4.77 -14.38
C PRO A 221 -22.49 4.39 -15.31
N PRO A 222 -22.12 5.27 -16.26
CA PRO A 222 -20.90 5.09 -17.06
C PRO A 222 -19.66 4.98 -16.20
N VAL A 223 -18.59 4.38 -16.73
CA VAL A 223 -17.32 4.15 -16.01
C VAL A 223 -16.18 4.86 -16.72
N ILE A 224 -15.30 5.52 -15.95
CA ILE A 224 -14.01 6.01 -16.42
C ILE A 224 -12.95 5.01 -16.00
N MET A 225 -12.25 4.40 -16.96
CA MET A 225 -11.41 3.25 -16.72
C MET A 225 -10.21 3.20 -17.68
N LYS A 226 -9.29 2.25 -17.45
CA LYS A 226 -8.19 1.93 -18.36
C LYS A 226 -8.73 1.47 -19.72
N SER A 227 -8.05 1.86 -20.80
CA SER A 227 -8.46 1.50 -22.17
C SER A 227 -8.20 0.03 -22.53
N GLY A 228 -7.39 -0.70 -21.75
CA GLY A 228 -7.03 -2.11 -21.91
C GLY A 228 -6.96 -2.87 -20.59
N ALA A 229 -6.71 -4.19 -20.68
CA ALA A 229 -6.52 -5.00 -19.47
C ALA A 229 -5.41 -4.41 -18.57
N PRO A 230 -5.57 -4.50 -17.24
CA PRO A 230 -6.58 -5.21 -16.45
C PRO A 230 -7.90 -4.47 -16.18
N TRP A 231 -8.33 -3.52 -17.01
CA TRP A 231 -9.61 -2.81 -16.94
C TRP A 231 -9.85 -2.06 -15.62
N THR A 232 -8.78 -1.50 -15.04
CA THR A 232 -8.84 -0.75 -13.77
C THR A 232 -9.71 0.49 -13.90
N ARG A 233 -10.54 0.78 -12.91
CA ARG A 233 -11.28 2.04 -12.84
C ARG A 233 -10.33 3.16 -12.46
N TYR A 234 -10.34 4.24 -13.24
CA TYR A 234 -9.54 5.44 -13.02
C TYR A 234 -10.28 6.53 -12.27
N ALA A 235 -11.62 6.52 -12.32
CA ALA A 235 -12.45 7.42 -11.54
C ALA A 235 -13.74 6.74 -11.09
N HIS A 236 -14.23 7.17 -9.94
CA HIS A 236 -15.48 6.68 -9.36
C HIS A 236 -16.53 7.79 -9.37
N PRO A 237 -17.82 7.47 -9.69
CA PRO A 237 -18.88 8.44 -9.60
C PRO A 237 -19.11 8.85 -8.14
N ARG A 238 -19.35 10.14 -7.92
CA ARG A 238 -19.85 10.64 -6.65
C ARG A 238 -21.35 10.33 -6.57
N ASN A 239 -21.81 9.80 -5.42
CA ASN A 239 -23.19 9.37 -5.22
C ASN A 239 -23.70 8.46 -6.36
N PRO A 240 -23.13 7.27 -6.54
CA PRO A 240 -23.49 6.38 -7.64
C PRO A 240 -24.95 5.88 -7.49
N HIS A 241 -25.76 6.09 -8.52
CA HIS A 241 -27.12 5.54 -8.64
C HIS A 241 -27.42 5.25 -10.10
N ASN A 242 -28.33 4.32 -10.34
CA ASN A 242 -28.83 4.10 -11.69
C ASN A 242 -29.61 5.32 -12.18
N MET A 243 -29.60 5.54 -13.48
CA MET A 243 -30.23 6.69 -14.10
C MET A 243 -31.52 6.26 -14.80
N PRO A 244 -32.67 6.87 -14.49
CA PRO A 244 -33.91 6.61 -15.20
C PRO A 244 -33.81 7.16 -16.63
N VAL A 245 -34.03 6.31 -17.63
CA VAL A 245 -34.10 6.69 -19.04
C VAL A 245 -35.52 6.50 -19.52
N THR A 246 -36.08 7.53 -20.19
CA THR A 246 -37.46 7.54 -20.68
C THR A 246 -37.51 7.71 -22.19
N ALA A 247 -38.71 7.81 -22.76
CA ALA A 247 -38.91 8.07 -24.20
C ALA A 247 -38.56 9.50 -24.60
N GLU A 248 -38.58 10.42 -23.66
CA GLU A 248 -38.25 11.83 -23.91
C GLU A 248 -36.75 12.07 -23.63
N TRP A 249 -36.15 13.00 -24.39
CA TRP A 249 -34.79 13.44 -24.14
C TRP A 249 -34.65 14.07 -22.76
N ALA A 250 -33.69 13.59 -21.97
CA ALA A 250 -33.33 14.16 -20.70
C ALA A 250 -31.80 14.33 -20.62
N VAL A 251 -31.36 15.44 -20.02
CA VAL A 251 -29.95 15.69 -19.76
C VAL A 251 -29.59 15.13 -18.38
N HIS A 252 -28.66 14.20 -18.38
CA HIS A 252 -28.10 13.63 -17.13
C HIS A 252 -26.71 14.19 -16.87
N THR A 253 -26.44 14.51 -15.62
CA THR A 253 -25.13 15.00 -15.17
C THR A 253 -24.61 14.14 -14.05
N MET A 254 -23.34 13.72 -14.15
CA MET A 254 -22.63 12.96 -13.11
C MET A 254 -21.28 13.59 -12.84
N THR A 255 -20.85 13.52 -11.59
CA THR A 255 -19.49 13.94 -11.17
C THR A 255 -18.69 12.73 -10.77
N PHE A 256 -17.42 12.69 -11.16
CA PHE A 256 -16.47 11.64 -10.86
C PHE A 256 -15.28 12.22 -10.10
N GLY A 257 -14.74 11.46 -9.16
CA GLY A 257 -13.44 11.71 -8.54
C GLY A 257 -12.40 10.73 -9.08
N ALA A 258 -11.32 11.25 -9.63
CA ALA A 258 -10.24 10.42 -10.16
C ALA A 258 -9.38 9.83 -9.03
N VAL A 259 -9.09 8.55 -9.12
CA VAL A 259 -8.32 7.78 -8.14
C VAL A 259 -6.93 7.38 -8.65
N GLU A 260 -6.67 7.58 -9.96
CA GLU A 260 -5.41 7.25 -10.62
C GLU A 260 -4.94 8.41 -11.52
N ASP A 261 -3.63 8.43 -11.81
CA ASP A 261 -3.03 9.22 -12.89
C ASP A 261 -2.86 8.33 -14.12
N ALA A 262 -3.41 8.74 -15.26
CA ALA A 262 -3.37 7.94 -16.48
C ALA A 262 -3.51 8.78 -17.75
N GLY A 263 -2.84 8.38 -18.84
CA GLY A 263 -2.94 9.01 -20.16
C GLY A 263 -3.88 8.27 -21.14
N ASP A 264 -4.43 7.12 -20.74
CA ASP A 264 -5.22 6.22 -21.59
C ASP A 264 -6.67 6.04 -21.09
N GLY A 265 -7.26 7.10 -20.53
CA GLY A 265 -8.63 7.08 -20.03
C GLY A 265 -9.65 6.64 -21.09
N ARG A 266 -10.62 5.82 -20.67
CA ARG A 266 -11.75 5.35 -21.45
C ARG A 266 -13.04 5.64 -20.70
N LEU A 267 -13.95 6.37 -21.35
CA LEU A 267 -15.34 6.49 -20.91
C LEU A 267 -16.14 5.34 -21.51
N ASN A 268 -16.76 4.52 -20.68
CA ASN A 268 -17.46 3.31 -21.06
C ASN A 268 -18.90 3.28 -20.54
N PHE A 269 -19.87 3.21 -21.42
CA PHE A 269 -21.26 2.91 -21.11
C PHE A 269 -21.41 1.38 -21.05
N VAL A 270 -21.63 0.86 -19.86
CA VAL A 270 -21.81 -0.57 -19.59
C VAL A 270 -23.31 -0.86 -19.54
N LEU A 271 -23.85 -1.50 -20.56
CA LEU A 271 -25.27 -1.59 -20.82
C LEU A 271 -25.83 -3.03 -20.71
N GLY A 272 -24.96 -4.04 -20.60
CA GLY A 272 -25.40 -5.42 -20.43
C GLY A 272 -26.16 -5.62 -19.11
N GLY A 273 -27.20 -6.42 -19.13
CA GLY A 273 -28.08 -6.64 -17.98
C GLY A 273 -29.05 -5.50 -17.66
N CYS A 274 -28.79 -4.26 -18.05
CA CYS A 274 -29.69 -3.13 -17.80
C CYS A 274 -30.45 -2.66 -19.03
N LEU A 275 -29.86 -2.67 -20.24
CA LEU A 275 -30.57 -2.32 -21.48
C LEU A 275 -31.43 -3.50 -21.93
N PRO A 276 -32.79 -3.42 -21.85
CA PRO A 276 -33.65 -4.57 -22.14
C PRO A 276 -33.64 -4.95 -23.63
N ALA A 277 -33.82 -6.24 -23.91
CA ALA A 277 -34.04 -6.71 -25.27
C ALA A 277 -35.28 -6.04 -25.91
N GLY A 278 -35.18 -5.61 -27.16
CA GLY A 278 -36.21 -4.87 -27.88
C GLY A 278 -36.21 -3.37 -27.62
N VAL A 279 -35.40 -2.87 -26.67
CA VAL A 279 -35.28 -1.43 -26.40
C VAL A 279 -34.12 -0.83 -27.18
N THR A 280 -34.31 0.38 -27.67
CA THR A 280 -33.30 1.19 -28.35
C THR A 280 -32.94 2.38 -27.46
N LEU A 281 -31.67 2.51 -27.12
CA LEU A 281 -31.09 3.66 -26.41
C LEU A 281 -30.55 4.66 -27.42
N TYR A 282 -30.71 5.96 -27.12
CA TYR A 282 -30.15 7.06 -27.90
C TYR A 282 -29.30 7.95 -26.94
N LEU A 283 -28.11 8.30 -27.42
CA LEU A 283 -27.15 9.17 -26.69
C LEU A 283 -26.73 10.32 -27.62
N ASP A 284 -26.62 11.52 -27.04
CA ASP A 284 -26.21 12.72 -27.76
C ASP A 284 -25.55 13.73 -26.82
N ASN A 285 -24.82 14.70 -27.35
CA ASN A 285 -24.18 15.79 -26.63
C ASN A 285 -23.40 15.32 -25.38
N ILE A 286 -22.55 14.32 -25.56
CA ILE A 286 -21.76 13.74 -24.46
C ILE A 286 -20.54 14.62 -24.19
N ARG A 287 -20.45 15.19 -22.98
CA ARG A 287 -19.34 16.04 -22.57
C ARG A 287 -18.70 15.50 -21.29
N LEU A 288 -17.41 15.30 -21.34
CA LEU A 288 -16.58 15.01 -20.16
C LEU A 288 -15.64 16.18 -19.95
N GLU A 289 -15.73 16.83 -18.80
CA GLU A 289 -15.01 18.06 -18.49
C GLU A 289 -14.26 17.90 -17.18
N ARG A 290 -13.01 18.37 -17.13
CA ARG A 290 -12.26 18.47 -15.87
C ARG A 290 -12.61 19.77 -15.17
N LEU A 291 -13.30 19.69 -14.02
CA LEU A 291 -13.76 20.86 -13.28
C LEU A 291 -12.69 21.44 -12.34
N GLY A 292 -11.76 20.64 -11.87
CA GLY A 292 -10.75 21.06 -10.90
C GLY A 292 -10.00 19.89 -10.28
N ALA A 293 -9.27 20.18 -9.21
CA ALA A 293 -8.50 19.22 -8.42
C ALA A 293 -8.83 19.39 -6.92
N GLY A 294 -8.17 18.62 -6.05
CA GLY A 294 -8.26 18.77 -4.59
C GLY A 294 -9.23 17.81 -3.93
N LEU A 295 -9.90 16.93 -4.68
CA LEU A 295 -10.66 15.82 -4.10
C LEU A 295 -9.72 14.86 -3.36
N ILE A 296 -10.26 14.22 -2.32
CA ILE A 296 -9.59 13.15 -1.58
C ILE A 296 -10.31 11.84 -1.95
N PRO A 297 -9.84 11.11 -2.98
CA PRO A 297 -10.62 10.04 -3.61
C PRO A 297 -10.56 8.69 -2.88
N ARG A 298 -9.82 8.62 -1.77
CA ARG A 298 -9.65 7.44 -0.93
C ARG A 298 -9.91 7.78 0.53
N ASP A 299 -10.34 6.80 1.33
CA ASP A 299 -10.51 6.99 2.77
C ASP A 299 -9.28 7.63 3.41
N VAL A 300 -9.50 8.58 4.31
CA VAL A 300 -8.47 9.19 5.15
C VAL A 300 -8.41 8.42 6.46
N GLY A 301 -7.34 7.67 6.64
CA GLY A 301 -7.15 6.84 7.84
C GLY A 301 -6.50 7.58 9.00
N ASN A 302 -5.78 8.66 8.73
CA ASN A 302 -5.22 9.54 9.75
C ASN A 302 -5.03 10.95 9.21
N ILE A 303 -5.10 11.95 10.07
CA ILE A 303 -4.64 13.32 9.79
C ILE A 303 -3.47 13.60 10.72
N ILE A 304 -2.28 13.76 10.14
CA ILE A 304 -1.07 14.07 10.89
C ILE A 304 -0.85 15.58 10.87
N LEU A 305 -0.72 16.18 12.03
CA LEU A 305 -0.62 17.62 12.25
C LEU A 305 0.78 18.00 12.71
N ASN A 306 1.33 19.12 12.19
CA ASN A 306 2.64 19.66 12.55
C ASN A 306 3.75 18.60 12.42
N HIS A 307 3.75 17.84 11.32
CA HIS A 307 4.70 16.76 11.02
C HIS A 307 4.70 15.59 12.04
N GLY A 308 3.63 15.38 12.87
CA GLY A 308 3.57 14.60 14.11
C GLY A 308 4.10 15.43 15.29
N PRO A 309 3.93 15.04 16.54
CA PRO A 309 3.30 13.83 17.07
C PRO A 309 1.78 13.97 17.30
N ARG A 310 1.15 15.00 16.79
CA ARG A 310 -0.31 15.21 16.93
C ARG A 310 -1.05 14.59 15.75
N CYS A 311 -2.06 13.78 16.04
CA CYS A 311 -2.93 13.16 15.05
C CYS A 311 -4.39 13.55 15.30
N GLY A 312 -5.17 13.61 14.21
CA GLY A 312 -6.61 13.75 14.29
C GLY A 312 -7.29 12.51 14.88
N VAL A 313 -8.51 12.67 15.37
CA VAL A 313 -9.33 11.57 15.87
C VAL A 313 -10.41 11.25 14.85
N LYS A 314 -10.39 10.02 14.29
CA LYS A 314 -11.37 9.60 13.29
C LYS A 314 -12.72 9.30 13.96
N VAL A 315 -13.77 9.98 13.50
CA VAL A 315 -15.17 9.64 13.81
C VAL A 315 -15.84 9.02 12.56
N TRP A 316 -16.98 8.36 12.76
CA TRP A 316 -17.61 7.57 11.70
C TRP A 316 -18.84 8.20 11.07
N ASN A 317 -19.39 9.24 11.71
CA ASN A 317 -20.48 10.03 11.16
C ASN A 317 -20.15 11.52 11.28
N ARG A 318 -20.73 12.33 10.40
CA ARG A 318 -20.55 13.79 10.44
C ARG A 318 -21.09 14.41 11.73
N GLU A 319 -22.15 13.85 12.28
CA GLU A 319 -22.82 14.31 13.50
C GLU A 319 -21.97 14.09 14.76
N ASP A 320 -20.97 13.24 14.71
CA ASP A 320 -20.07 12.94 15.82
C ASP A 320 -18.92 13.97 15.93
N LEU A 321 -18.81 14.94 15.00
CA LEU A 321 -17.78 15.96 14.98
C LEU A 321 -18.11 17.06 16.02
N ASP A 322 -17.56 16.97 17.22
CA ASP A 322 -17.83 17.93 18.32
C ASP A 322 -16.57 18.37 19.09
N GLN A 323 -15.40 17.78 18.85
CA GLN A 323 -14.14 18.10 19.52
C GLN A 323 -13.04 18.48 18.53
N GLN A 324 -12.13 19.36 19.01
CA GLN A 324 -10.99 19.83 18.21
C GLN A 324 -10.16 18.65 17.68
N ASP A 325 -9.90 18.65 16.37
CA ASP A 325 -9.14 17.66 15.60
C ASP A 325 -9.88 16.35 15.32
N GLU A 326 -11.13 16.23 15.68
CA GLU A 326 -11.95 15.16 15.14
C GLU A 326 -12.18 15.36 13.66
N TYR A 327 -12.16 14.25 12.91
CA TYR A 327 -12.41 14.28 11.48
C TYR A 327 -13.26 13.10 11.02
N TRP A 328 -14.04 13.36 9.98
CA TRP A 328 -14.83 12.37 9.25
C TRP A 328 -14.52 12.43 7.76
N TYR A 329 -14.37 11.27 7.13
CA TYR A 329 -14.20 11.18 5.69
C TYR A 329 -15.53 10.88 4.99
N ASP A 330 -15.95 11.79 4.09
CA ASP A 330 -17.10 11.63 3.22
C ASP A 330 -16.72 10.87 1.95
N GLU A 331 -16.99 9.56 1.93
CA GLU A 331 -16.71 8.70 0.78
C GLU A 331 -17.50 9.10 -0.48
N ALA A 332 -18.75 9.59 -0.30
CA ALA A 332 -19.59 10.02 -1.40
C ALA A 332 -19.16 11.38 -1.98
N GLY A 333 -18.69 12.28 -1.09
CA GLY A 333 -18.23 13.60 -1.44
C GLY A 333 -16.76 13.69 -1.82
N PHE A 334 -15.96 12.65 -1.57
CA PHE A 334 -14.49 12.66 -1.70
C PHE A 334 -13.84 13.81 -0.92
N ALA A 335 -14.29 14.02 0.29
CA ALA A 335 -13.88 15.12 1.16
C ALA A 335 -13.62 14.66 2.59
N VAL A 336 -12.72 15.35 3.27
CA VAL A 336 -12.58 15.21 4.72
C VAL A 336 -13.25 16.42 5.41
N TYR A 337 -13.96 16.15 6.48
CA TYR A 337 -14.51 17.17 7.38
C TYR A 337 -13.76 17.13 8.69
N VAL A 338 -13.39 18.30 9.18
CA VAL A 338 -12.64 18.47 10.44
C VAL A 338 -13.38 19.44 11.36
N TYR A 339 -13.51 19.08 12.63
CA TYR A 339 -13.92 20.04 13.65
C TYR A 339 -12.70 20.84 14.08
N SER A 340 -12.75 22.16 13.86
CA SER A 340 -11.71 23.09 14.27
C SER A 340 -12.30 24.48 14.56
N GLU A 341 -11.82 25.12 15.63
CA GLU A 341 -12.28 26.44 16.02
C GLU A 341 -11.98 27.52 14.99
N THR A 342 -10.93 27.35 14.21
CA THR A 342 -10.53 28.22 13.09
C THR A 342 -10.20 27.35 11.88
N ASN A 343 -9.92 27.99 10.73
CA ASN A 343 -9.43 27.26 9.55
C ASN A 343 -8.23 26.36 9.96
N PRO A 344 -8.28 25.05 9.70
CA PRO A 344 -7.21 24.13 10.12
C PRO A 344 -5.82 24.56 9.68
N ALA A 345 -5.66 25.08 8.45
CA ALA A 345 -4.38 25.52 7.92
C ALA A 345 -3.89 26.88 8.48
N GLU A 346 -4.72 27.61 9.22
CA GLU A 346 -4.29 28.74 10.02
C GLU A 346 -3.80 28.32 11.42
N ARG A 347 -4.18 27.10 11.85
CA ARG A 347 -3.87 26.57 13.18
C ARG A 347 -2.65 25.65 13.16
N TYR A 348 -2.43 24.92 12.08
CA TYR A 348 -1.37 23.91 11.95
C TYR A 348 -0.42 24.26 10.81
N GLU A 349 0.89 24.09 11.06
CA GLU A 349 1.95 24.32 10.08
C GLU A 349 1.90 23.32 8.93
N SER A 350 1.52 22.06 9.22
CA SER A 350 1.31 21.03 8.22
C SER A 350 0.11 20.17 8.57
N ILE A 351 -0.62 19.74 7.52
CA ILE A 351 -1.79 18.87 7.61
C ILE A 351 -1.67 17.79 6.55
N GLU A 352 -1.34 16.59 6.97
CA GLU A 352 -1.15 15.43 6.11
C GLU A 352 -2.34 14.48 6.21
N CYS A 353 -3.21 14.47 5.22
CA CYS A 353 -4.33 13.54 5.12
C CYS A 353 -3.84 12.20 4.57
N ALA A 354 -3.52 11.25 5.43
CA ALA A 354 -3.07 9.91 5.04
C ALA A 354 -4.19 9.14 4.32
N VAL A 355 -3.96 8.72 3.07
CA VAL A 355 -4.97 8.05 2.26
C VAL A 355 -4.77 6.54 2.22
N ARG A 356 -5.86 5.79 2.06
CA ARG A 356 -5.90 4.33 2.08
C ARG A 356 -5.33 3.69 0.80
N ASP A 357 -4.08 3.99 0.52
CA ASP A 357 -3.27 3.31 -0.50
C ASP A 357 -1.96 2.82 0.15
N HIS A 358 -1.40 1.72 -0.33
CA HIS A 358 -0.03 1.34 0.05
C HIS A 358 0.93 2.40 -0.47
N ILE A 359 1.93 2.80 0.32
CA ILE A 359 2.97 3.71 -0.19
C ILE A 359 3.80 3.00 -1.27
N ILE A 360 4.16 1.74 -1.01
CA ILE A 360 4.77 0.85 -2.00
C ILE A 360 3.84 -0.36 -2.20
N ASN A 361 3.33 -0.54 -3.41
CA ASN A 361 2.45 -1.65 -3.77
C ASN A 361 3.23 -2.73 -4.53
N GLN A 362 3.66 -3.77 -3.79
CA GLN A 362 4.46 -4.85 -4.33
C GLN A 362 3.65 -6.09 -4.74
N GLN A 363 2.35 -5.98 -4.94
CA GLN A 363 1.48 -7.10 -5.32
C GLN A 363 2.05 -7.89 -6.51
N ASN A 364 2.27 -9.20 -6.34
CA ASN A 364 2.86 -10.11 -7.34
C ASN A 364 4.27 -9.69 -7.81
N ARG A 365 5.09 -9.08 -6.92
CA ARG A 365 6.44 -8.64 -7.26
C ARG A 365 7.49 -9.57 -6.65
N HIS A 366 8.65 -9.62 -7.32
CA HIS A 366 9.79 -10.43 -6.89
C HIS A 366 11.13 -9.82 -7.32
N HIS A 367 12.20 -10.17 -6.59
CA HIS A 367 13.54 -9.65 -6.84
C HIS A 367 13.55 -8.12 -6.85
N VAL A 368 13.05 -7.54 -5.77
CA VAL A 368 13.00 -6.07 -5.57
C VAL A 368 13.71 -5.70 -4.28
N CYS A 369 14.55 -4.68 -4.33
CA CYS A 369 15.24 -4.11 -3.18
C CYS A 369 14.77 -2.66 -2.96
N TYR A 370 14.28 -2.37 -1.75
CA TYR A 370 13.99 -1.01 -1.28
C TYR A 370 15.04 -0.64 -0.25
N GLU A 371 15.81 0.43 -0.49
CA GLU A 371 16.85 0.80 0.44
C GLU A 371 16.97 2.31 0.68
N ASN A 372 17.19 2.68 1.95
CA ASN A 372 17.41 4.07 2.35
C ASN A 372 16.27 5.05 1.97
N LEU A 373 15.03 4.58 1.93
CA LEU A 373 13.82 5.35 1.70
C LEU A 373 13.09 5.62 3.02
N ALA A 374 12.28 6.69 3.08
CA ALA A 374 11.36 6.94 4.17
C ALA A 374 9.92 6.95 3.65
N CYS A 375 9.09 6.01 4.12
CA CYS A 375 7.68 5.86 3.79
C CYS A 375 6.84 6.40 4.95
N LEU A 376 6.19 7.56 4.77
CA LEU A 376 5.48 8.23 5.84
C LEU A 376 4.03 8.56 5.45
N TYR A 377 3.15 8.67 6.46
CA TYR A 377 1.80 9.21 6.35
C TYR A 377 0.90 8.45 5.36
N GLY A 378 0.94 7.12 5.37
CA GLY A 378 0.06 6.28 4.55
C GLY A 378 -1.01 5.61 5.41
N ALA A 379 -2.26 5.55 4.94
CA ALA A 379 -3.33 4.94 5.73
C ALA A 379 -3.58 3.44 5.43
N ALA A 380 -2.81 2.84 4.53
CA ALA A 380 -2.71 1.39 4.37
C ALA A 380 -1.31 0.94 4.81
N HIS A 381 -0.63 0.09 4.05
CA HIS A 381 0.72 -0.37 4.42
C HIS A 381 1.82 0.56 3.89
N GLY A 382 2.95 0.61 4.59
CA GLY A 382 4.18 1.23 4.07
C GLY A 382 4.68 0.46 2.84
N VAL A 383 4.96 -0.83 3.00
CA VAL A 383 5.16 -1.79 1.91
C VAL A 383 4.08 -2.87 2.05
N GLY A 384 3.24 -3.04 1.05
CA GLY A 384 2.13 -3.99 1.08
C GLY A 384 1.90 -4.70 -0.25
N GLY A 385 1.19 -5.81 -0.17
CA GLY A 385 0.85 -6.66 -1.31
C GLY A 385 1.28 -8.11 -1.10
N GLY A 386 0.61 -9.02 -1.79
CA GLY A 386 0.78 -10.46 -1.63
C GLY A 386 1.44 -11.15 -2.82
N SER A 387 1.67 -12.45 -2.66
CA SER A 387 2.32 -13.32 -3.65
C SER A 387 3.70 -12.79 -4.06
N THR A 388 4.54 -12.54 -3.06
CA THR A 388 5.84 -11.88 -3.24
C THR A 388 6.99 -12.80 -2.82
N HIS A 389 8.15 -12.66 -3.46
CA HIS A 389 9.36 -13.37 -3.05
C HIS A 389 10.63 -12.62 -3.44
N HIS A 390 11.73 -12.91 -2.74
CA HIS A 390 13.00 -12.24 -2.97
C HIS A 390 12.83 -10.71 -2.85
N ILE A 391 12.23 -10.27 -1.74
CA ILE A 391 12.06 -8.86 -1.41
C ILE A 391 13.06 -8.47 -0.34
N VAL A 392 13.77 -7.38 -0.55
CA VAL A 392 14.70 -6.79 0.42
C VAL A 392 14.21 -5.40 0.80
N VAL A 393 13.99 -5.18 2.08
CA VAL A 393 13.69 -3.84 2.66
C VAL A 393 14.82 -3.52 3.63
N ARG A 394 15.66 -2.57 3.28
CA ARG A 394 16.90 -2.29 4.02
C ARG A 394 17.07 -0.82 4.34
N GLY A 395 17.35 -0.54 5.61
CA GLY A 395 17.66 0.82 6.04
C GLY A 395 16.55 1.84 5.78
N CYS A 396 15.30 1.38 5.68
CA CYS A 396 14.13 2.22 5.42
C CYS A 396 13.47 2.70 6.71
N ASP A 397 12.69 3.77 6.60
CA ASP A 397 11.92 4.34 7.70
C ASP A 397 10.43 4.25 7.40
N PHE A 398 9.64 3.87 8.42
CA PHE A 398 8.18 3.76 8.33
C PHE A 398 7.55 4.46 9.52
N GLY A 399 6.81 5.54 9.28
CA GLY A 399 6.20 6.31 10.36
C GLY A 399 4.80 6.80 10.05
N TYR A 400 3.93 6.81 11.07
CA TYR A 400 2.53 7.23 10.95
C TYR A 400 1.80 6.47 9.83
N ILE A 401 1.90 5.16 9.86
CA ILE A 401 1.32 4.26 8.88
C ILE A 401 0.03 3.66 9.43
N GLY A 402 -0.98 3.52 8.56
CA GLY A 402 -2.20 2.80 8.86
C GLY A 402 -3.38 3.67 9.27
N GLY A 403 -4.43 3.03 9.75
CA GLY A 403 -5.66 3.64 10.19
C GLY A 403 -6.74 3.75 9.12
N GLY A 404 -6.51 3.28 7.89
CA GLY A 404 -7.53 3.24 6.85
C GLY A 404 -8.63 2.22 7.17
N ASP A 405 -9.85 2.50 6.70
CA ASP A 405 -10.98 1.58 6.79
C ASP A 405 -10.69 0.30 6.01
N GLN A 406 -10.80 -0.85 6.65
CA GLN A 406 -10.45 -2.14 6.04
C GLN A 406 -11.57 -2.64 5.11
N MET A 407 -12.80 -2.53 5.54
CA MET A 407 -13.95 -3.14 4.87
C MET A 407 -15.12 -2.16 4.84
N GLY A 408 -15.69 -1.93 3.69
CA GLY A 408 -16.85 -1.05 3.52
C GLY A 408 -18.15 -1.50 4.22
N GLY A 409 -18.13 -2.52 5.08
CA GLY A 409 -19.31 -3.03 5.77
C GLY A 409 -19.31 -2.78 7.28
N ASP A 410 -18.15 -2.90 7.92
CA ASP A 410 -17.96 -2.55 9.34
C ASP A 410 -16.84 -1.51 9.43
N ARG A 411 -17.23 -0.26 9.36
CA ARG A 411 -16.33 0.90 9.31
C ARG A 411 -15.51 1.10 10.58
N THR A 412 -15.67 0.26 11.61
CA THR A 412 -14.86 0.31 12.82
C THR A 412 -13.54 -0.45 12.68
N VAL A 413 -13.42 -1.37 11.71
CA VAL A 413 -12.22 -2.15 11.48
C VAL A 413 -11.25 -1.37 10.61
N ARG A 414 -10.09 -1.03 11.16
CA ARG A 414 -9.02 -0.27 10.52
C ARG A 414 -7.75 -1.11 10.48
N PHE A 415 -6.87 -0.84 9.52
CA PHE A 415 -5.66 -1.62 9.29
C PHE A 415 -4.47 -0.74 8.90
N GLY A 416 -3.30 -1.36 8.76
CA GLY A 416 -2.13 -0.74 8.15
C GLY A 416 -0.84 -1.07 8.87
N ASN A 417 0.03 -1.82 8.21
CA ASN A 417 1.31 -2.33 8.69
C ASN A 417 2.48 -1.54 8.09
N GLY A 418 3.62 -1.51 8.77
CA GLY A 418 4.84 -0.93 8.23
C GLY A 418 5.31 -1.70 7.00
N VAL A 419 5.62 -2.98 7.16
CA VAL A 419 5.93 -3.93 6.07
C VAL A 419 5.07 -5.17 6.22
N GLU A 420 4.34 -5.51 5.17
CA GLU A 420 3.49 -6.70 5.12
C GLU A 420 3.84 -7.59 3.92
N PHE A 421 3.94 -8.90 4.18
CA PHE A 421 3.95 -9.96 3.18
C PHE A 421 2.65 -10.76 3.27
N TRP A 422 1.71 -10.51 2.36
CA TRP A 422 0.40 -11.17 2.37
C TRP A 422 0.37 -12.40 1.48
N GLY A 423 -0.28 -13.49 1.95
CA GLY A 423 -0.44 -14.73 1.20
C GLY A 423 0.87 -15.51 1.05
N PRO A 424 1.12 -16.19 -0.08
CA PRO A 424 2.40 -16.84 -0.34
C PRO A 424 3.52 -15.82 -0.37
N ALA A 425 4.56 -16.05 0.45
CA ALA A 425 5.74 -15.18 0.49
C ALA A 425 6.98 -15.97 0.92
N HIS A 426 8.12 -15.72 0.29
CA HIS A 426 9.35 -16.41 0.64
C HIS A 426 10.62 -15.65 0.22
N ASP A 427 11.75 -15.99 0.85
CA ASP A 427 13.06 -15.40 0.56
C ASP A 427 13.03 -13.85 0.69
N CYS A 428 12.46 -13.36 1.81
CA CYS A 428 12.29 -11.94 2.09
C CYS A 428 13.14 -11.50 3.28
N LEU A 429 13.66 -10.27 3.21
CA LEU A 429 14.50 -9.68 4.24
C LEU A 429 14.03 -8.27 4.59
N VAL A 430 13.83 -8.00 5.89
CA VAL A 430 13.60 -6.66 6.44
C VAL A 430 14.69 -6.38 7.46
N GLU A 431 15.61 -5.47 7.16
CA GLU A 431 16.74 -5.22 8.03
C GLU A 431 17.11 -3.75 8.19
N ARG A 432 17.60 -3.38 9.39
CA ARG A 432 18.09 -2.05 9.72
C ARG A 432 17.08 -0.94 9.41
N CYS A 433 15.78 -1.26 9.55
CA CYS A 433 14.67 -0.34 9.35
C CYS A 433 14.23 0.27 10.68
N ARG A 434 13.58 1.44 10.61
CA ARG A 434 12.93 2.09 11.74
C ARG A 434 11.43 2.10 11.52
N PHE A 435 10.67 1.73 12.56
CA PHE A 435 9.21 1.71 12.55
C PHE A 435 8.69 2.45 13.78
N TRP A 436 7.79 3.42 13.57
CA TRP A 436 7.18 4.14 14.68
C TRP A 436 5.77 4.60 14.34
N GLU A 437 4.91 4.68 15.35
CA GLU A 437 3.55 5.18 15.20
C GLU A 437 2.77 4.43 14.10
N VAL A 438 2.97 3.10 14.00
CA VAL A 438 2.22 2.25 13.08
C VAL A 438 0.94 1.81 13.77
N TYR A 439 -0.19 2.01 13.07
CA TYR A 439 -1.53 1.69 13.59
C TYR A 439 -1.70 0.22 13.94
N ASP A 440 -1.07 -0.67 13.20
CA ASP A 440 -1.11 -2.11 13.36
C ASP A 440 0.30 -2.66 13.60
N ALA A 441 0.78 -3.64 12.86
CA ALA A 441 2.10 -4.21 13.06
C ALA A 441 3.21 -3.41 12.33
N ALA A 442 4.36 -3.24 13.01
CA ALA A 442 5.55 -2.73 12.34
C ALA A 442 5.97 -3.66 11.19
N MET A 443 5.99 -4.96 11.44
CA MET A 443 6.36 -6.02 10.48
C MET A 443 5.43 -7.22 10.64
N THR A 444 5.08 -7.84 9.52
CA THR A 444 4.19 -9.00 9.54
C THR A 444 4.31 -9.85 8.27
N HIS A 445 3.97 -11.12 8.37
CA HIS A 445 3.56 -11.97 7.27
C HIS A 445 2.26 -12.66 7.66
N GLN A 446 1.29 -12.58 6.77
CA GLN A 446 -0.09 -13.00 7.05
C GLN A 446 -0.72 -13.66 5.85
N SER A 447 -1.71 -14.54 6.07
CA SER A 447 -2.56 -15.07 5.01
C SER A 447 -3.93 -15.47 5.52
N SER A 448 -4.95 -15.23 4.69
CA SER A 448 -6.29 -15.80 4.85
C SER A 448 -6.94 -16.02 3.48
N GLY A 449 -7.91 -16.94 3.42
CA GLY A 449 -8.71 -17.16 2.22
C GLY A 449 -8.17 -18.20 1.23
N GLY A 450 -6.93 -18.64 1.36
CA GLY A 450 -6.31 -19.69 0.53
C GLY A 450 -5.11 -20.32 1.21
N VAL A 451 -4.71 -21.51 0.78
CA VAL A 451 -3.48 -22.17 1.28
C VAL A 451 -2.27 -21.35 0.87
N ALA A 452 -1.45 -20.98 1.83
CA ALA A 452 -0.22 -20.20 1.62
C ALA A 452 1.00 -20.90 2.24
N ALA A 453 2.11 -20.87 1.51
CA ALA A 453 3.44 -21.20 2.04
C ALA A 453 4.20 -19.90 2.31
N GLN A 454 4.71 -19.76 3.55
CA GLN A 454 5.53 -18.62 3.97
C GLN A 454 6.83 -19.15 4.57
N TYR A 455 7.97 -18.84 3.93
CA TYR A 455 9.25 -19.39 4.38
C TYR A 455 10.44 -18.52 3.99
N ASN A 456 11.57 -18.72 4.68
CA ASN A 456 12.80 -17.94 4.48
C ASN A 456 12.54 -16.43 4.59
N ILE A 457 11.84 -16.00 5.65
CA ILE A 457 11.56 -14.59 5.90
C ILE A 457 12.34 -14.14 7.13
N VAL A 458 13.10 -13.07 6.99
CA VAL A 458 14.01 -12.57 8.01
C VAL A 458 13.68 -11.13 8.38
N TYR A 459 13.55 -10.88 9.66
CA TYR A 459 13.38 -9.56 10.26
C TYR A 459 14.53 -9.36 11.25
N GLN A 460 15.56 -8.58 10.88
CA GLN A 460 16.75 -8.43 11.71
C GLN A 460 17.21 -7.00 11.89
N ASN A 461 17.81 -6.71 13.05
CA ASN A 461 18.43 -5.42 13.37
C ASN A 461 17.48 -4.22 13.16
N ASN A 462 16.19 -4.37 13.40
CA ASN A 462 15.22 -3.30 13.26
C ASN A 462 14.97 -2.59 14.59
N LEU A 463 14.60 -1.31 14.50
CA LEU A 463 14.15 -0.50 15.62
C LEU A 463 12.64 -0.27 15.50
N VAL A 464 11.90 -0.64 16.52
CA VAL A 464 10.43 -0.51 16.55
C VAL A 464 10.03 0.21 17.83
N TRP A 465 9.23 1.29 17.73
CA TRP A 465 8.71 1.95 18.92
C TRP A 465 7.33 2.54 18.67
N ASN A 466 6.48 2.56 19.70
CA ASN A 466 5.13 3.12 19.66
C ASN A 466 4.24 2.57 18.52
N CYS A 467 4.47 1.35 18.06
CA CYS A 467 3.56 0.64 17.17
C CYS A 467 2.54 -0.16 17.98
N GLU A 468 1.38 -0.49 17.42
CA GLU A 468 0.44 -1.36 18.13
C GLU A 468 1.03 -2.75 18.35
N TYR A 469 1.63 -3.33 17.29
CA TYR A 469 2.42 -4.55 17.39
C TYR A 469 3.82 -4.32 16.82
N SER A 470 4.85 -4.89 17.47
CA SER A 470 6.18 -4.91 16.86
C SER A 470 6.27 -5.97 15.76
N PHE A 471 5.61 -7.09 15.98
CA PHE A 471 5.52 -8.18 15.03
C PHE A 471 4.19 -8.92 15.17
N GLU A 472 3.53 -9.17 14.06
CA GLU A 472 2.29 -9.93 14.00
C GLU A 472 2.44 -11.13 13.08
N TYR A 473 1.86 -12.27 13.48
CA TYR A 473 1.87 -13.48 12.68
C TYR A 473 0.53 -14.21 12.70
N TRP A 474 0.06 -14.56 11.53
CA TRP A 474 -1.00 -15.55 11.33
C TRP A 474 -1.00 -16.06 9.88
N ASN A 475 -1.29 -17.36 9.70
CA ASN A 475 -1.36 -18.00 8.38
C ASN A 475 -2.49 -19.02 8.40
N ARG A 476 -3.48 -18.87 7.53
CA ARG A 476 -4.68 -19.71 7.43
C ARG A 476 -4.88 -20.15 5.99
N PRO A 477 -5.58 -21.31 5.73
CA PRO A 477 -6.12 -22.31 6.65
C PRO A 477 -5.05 -23.22 7.26
N GLU A 478 -5.46 -24.25 8.04
CA GLU A 478 -4.60 -25.24 8.72
C GLU A 478 -3.63 -25.98 7.78
N THR A 479 -3.96 -26.07 6.50
CA THR A 479 -3.12 -26.68 5.47
C THR A 479 -2.02 -25.75 4.96
N SER A 480 -2.02 -24.48 5.38
CA SER A 480 -0.92 -23.54 5.11
C SER A 480 0.32 -23.94 5.89
N THR A 481 1.48 -23.56 5.40
CA THR A 481 2.77 -23.88 6.01
C THR A 481 3.59 -22.63 6.26
N THR A 482 4.31 -22.61 7.40
CA THR A 482 5.25 -21.55 7.74
C THR A 482 6.51 -22.19 8.31
N HIS A 483 7.68 -21.88 7.75
CA HIS A 483 8.95 -22.40 8.25
C HIS A 483 10.14 -21.51 7.89
N HIS A 484 11.24 -21.65 8.62
CA HIS A 484 12.46 -20.84 8.44
C HIS A 484 12.10 -19.33 8.52
N ILE A 485 11.55 -18.93 9.65
CA ILE A 485 11.26 -17.53 9.97
C ILE A 485 12.25 -17.08 11.04
N TRP A 486 12.87 -15.92 10.84
CA TRP A 486 13.83 -15.34 11.79
C TRP A 486 13.41 -13.94 12.21
N PHE A 487 13.08 -13.76 13.46
CA PHE A 487 12.89 -12.47 14.11
C PHE A 487 14.03 -12.29 15.10
N ILE A 488 15.12 -11.65 14.66
CA ILE A 488 16.39 -11.69 15.38
C ILE A 488 17.03 -10.30 15.54
N ASN A 489 17.63 -10.06 16.70
CA ASN A 489 18.38 -8.84 16.99
C ASN A 489 17.58 -7.54 16.73
N ASN A 490 16.27 -7.54 16.99
CA ASN A 490 15.45 -6.34 16.93
C ASN A 490 15.38 -5.67 18.31
N THR A 491 15.20 -4.35 18.33
CA THR A 491 14.90 -3.59 19.54
C THR A 491 13.49 -3.03 19.44
N CYS A 492 12.59 -3.57 20.27
CA CYS A 492 11.15 -3.32 20.25
C CYS A 492 10.73 -2.63 21.56
N ILE A 493 10.19 -1.42 21.44
CA ILE A 493 9.97 -0.48 22.55
C ILE A 493 8.52 0.00 22.57
N ASN A 494 7.88 0.00 23.76
CA ASN A 494 6.60 0.66 24.00
C ASN A 494 5.48 0.25 23.03
N ALA A 495 5.23 -1.06 22.88
CA ALA A 495 4.12 -1.51 22.04
C ALA A 495 2.77 -1.00 22.60
N GLY A 496 1.92 -0.44 21.70
CA GLY A 496 0.63 0.16 22.06
C GLY A 496 0.70 1.59 22.59
N HIS A 497 1.84 2.27 22.53
CA HIS A 497 1.95 3.67 22.97
C HIS A 497 1.78 4.69 21.86
N GLY A 498 1.54 4.26 20.62
CA GLY A 498 1.34 5.14 19.47
C GLY A 498 -0.07 5.72 19.36
N TRP A 499 -0.23 6.63 18.41
CA TRP A 499 -1.48 7.37 18.16
C TRP A 499 -2.68 6.45 17.91
N GLY A 500 -2.44 5.32 17.28
CA GLY A 500 -3.50 4.38 16.88
C GLY A 500 -4.15 3.65 18.04
N HIS A 501 -3.42 3.43 19.14
CA HIS A 501 -3.89 2.62 20.27
C HIS A 501 -5.22 3.09 20.86
N ALA A 502 -5.34 4.39 21.17
CA ALA A 502 -6.55 4.96 21.74
C ALA A 502 -7.74 5.02 20.76
N GLN A 503 -7.48 4.89 19.47
CA GLN A 503 -8.48 4.95 18.40
C GLN A 503 -8.89 3.56 17.89
N ARG A 504 -8.36 2.48 18.46
CA ARG A 504 -8.76 1.11 18.11
C ARG A 504 -10.01 0.68 18.91
N PRO A 505 -10.93 -0.09 18.31
CA PRO A 505 -12.02 -0.71 19.06
C PRO A 505 -11.51 -1.82 20.00
N ASP A 506 -10.34 -2.39 19.72
CA ASP A 506 -9.69 -3.48 20.45
C ASP A 506 -8.22 -3.16 20.83
N PRO A 507 -7.95 -2.08 21.58
CA PRO A 507 -6.59 -1.68 21.89
C PRO A 507 -5.85 -2.79 22.66
N SER A 508 -4.70 -3.16 22.17
CA SER A 508 -3.94 -4.31 22.67
C SER A 508 -2.53 -3.95 23.09
N GLY A 509 -1.69 -3.43 22.21
CA GLY A 509 -0.30 -3.09 22.49
C GLY A 509 0.54 -4.33 22.83
N ARG A 510 1.14 -4.98 21.83
CA ARG A 510 1.91 -6.22 21.98
C ARG A 510 3.20 -6.19 21.19
N HIS A 511 4.28 -6.75 21.71
CA HIS A 511 5.46 -6.90 20.86
C HIS A 511 5.30 -8.06 19.88
N LEU A 512 5.01 -9.25 20.36
CA LEU A 512 4.73 -10.43 19.52
C LEU A 512 3.26 -10.77 19.63
N CYS A 513 2.51 -10.60 18.56
CA CYS A 513 1.10 -10.92 18.47
C CYS A 513 0.87 -12.10 17.50
N PHE A 514 0.64 -13.29 18.06
CA PHE A 514 0.38 -14.50 17.30
C PHE A 514 -1.10 -14.85 17.44
N TYR A 515 -1.85 -14.65 16.36
CA TYR A 515 -3.27 -14.99 16.35
C TYR A 515 -3.50 -16.50 16.23
N THR A 516 -4.74 -16.92 16.37
CA THR A 516 -5.16 -18.28 16.04
C THR A 516 -4.71 -18.62 14.63
N SER A 517 -3.62 -19.32 14.54
CA SER A 517 -3.10 -19.79 13.27
C SER A 517 -2.93 -21.30 13.39
N PRO A 518 -3.78 -22.06 12.72
CA PRO A 518 -3.62 -23.50 12.67
C PRO A 518 -2.56 -23.95 11.67
N ALA A 519 -1.91 -23.05 10.95
CA ALA A 519 -0.89 -23.42 9.98
C ALA A 519 0.20 -24.31 10.59
N GLN A 520 0.64 -25.28 9.82
CA GLN A 520 1.79 -26.10 10.20
C GLN A 520 3.04 -25.20 10.20
N GLN A 521 3.70 -25.10 11.35
CA GLN A 521 4.88 -24.25 11.50
C GLN A 521 6.06 -25.06 12.05
N SER A 522 7.26 -24.69 11.64
CA SER A 522 8.53 -25.20 12.15
C SER A 522 9.64 -24.16 11.96
N GLU A 523 10.74 -24.33 12.69
CA GLU A 523 11.93 -23.49 12.51
C GLU A 523 11.60 -21.98 12.52
N PHE A 524 10.83 -21.56 13.54
CA PHE A 524 10.47 -20.19 13.80
C PHE A 524 11.34 -19.65 14.95
N TYR A 525 12.32 -18.83 14.62
CA TYR A 525 13.38 -18.35 15.50
C TYR A 525 13.09 -16.93 15.98
N ILE A 526 13.09 -16.72 17.29
CA ILE A 526 12.92 -15.41 17.96
C ILE A 526 14.10 -15.28 18.93
N LEU A 527 15.19 -14.67 18.46
CA LEU A 527 16.48 -14.71 19.15
C LEU A 527 17.10 -13.32 19.28
N ASN A 528 17.78 -13.08 20.39
CA ASN A 528 18.56 -11.85 20.63
C ASN A 528 17.76 -10.55 20.53
N ASN A 529 16.46 -10.54 20.81
CA ASN A 529 15.66 -9.33 20.72
C ASN A 529 15.53 -8.63 22.07
N VAL A 530 15.39 -7.31 22.05
CA VAL A 530 14.94 -6.53 23.20
C VAL A 530 13.44 -6.28 23.06
N PHE A 531 12.65 -6.66 24.08
CA PHE A 531 11.24 -6.36 24.23
C PHE A 531 11.05 -5.54 25.52
N TYR A 532 10.79 -4.23 25.35
CA TYR A 532 10.70 -3.29 26.46
C TYR A 532 9.34 -2.63 26.49
N GLU A 533 8.58 -2.84 27.54
CA GLU A 533 7.24 -2.29 27.82
C GLU A 533 6.21 -2.49 26.71
N ALA A 534 5.10 -3.08 27.05
CA ALA A 534 3.93 -3.23 26.20
C ALA A 534 2.68 -2.90 27.01
N LYS A 535 1.68 -2.28 26.38
CA LYS A 535 0.41 -1.95 27.06
C LYS A 535 -0.32 -3.17 27.58
N LYS A 536 -0.22 -4.31 26.88
CA LYS A 536 -0.92 -5.52 27.27
C LYS A 536 0.01 -6.73 27.45
N ASN A 537 0.72 -7.14 26.40
CA ASN A 537 1.60 -8.32 26.48
C ASN A 537 2.86 -8.12 25.65
N ALA A 538 4.00 -8.53 26.17
CA ALA A 538 5.18 -8.64 25.33
C ALA A 538 5.08 -9.83 24.36
N PHE A 539 4.50 -10.97 24.80
CA PHE A 539 4.20 -12.10 23.92
C PHE A 539 2.76 -12.60 24.10
N TYR A 540 2.04 -12.76 22.99
CA TYR A 540 0.63 -13.15 22.95
C TYR A 540 0.37 -14.26 21.94
N ALA A 541 0.05 -15.46 22.39
CA ALA A 541 -0.36 -16.62 21.61
C ALA A 541 -1.35 -17.51 22.40
N PRO A 542 -2.45 -16.95 22.96
CA PRO A 542 -3.27 -17.67 23.94
C PRO A 542 -4.05 -18.83 23.35
N SER A 543 -4.38 -18.75 22.07
CA SER A 543 -5.17 -19.78 21.36
C SER A 543 -4.29 -20.86 20.71
N TRP A 544 -2.97 -20.75 20.83
CA TRP A 544 -2.07 -21.76 20.29
C TRP A 544 -2.04 -22.98 21.22
N PRO A 545 -2.13 -24.20 20.69
CA PRO A 545 -1.85 -25.40 21.47
C PRO A 545 -0.44 -25.33 22.09
N LEU A 546 -0.28 -25.81 23.33
CA LEU A 546 1.01 -25.73 24.02
C LEU A 546 2.15 -26.38 23.22
N GLU A 547 1.91 -27.48 22.54
CA GLU A 547 2.92 -28.14 21.70
C GLU A 547 3.34 -27.27 20.49
N GLN A 548 2.43 -26.45 19.97
CA GLN A 548 2.76 -25.47 18.94
C GLN A 548 3.59 -24.32 19.50
N VAL A 549 3.29 -23.86 20.71
CA VAL A 549 4.14 -22.87 21.41
C VAL A 549 5.55 -23.44 21.65
N LYS A 550 5.66 -24.68 22.10
CA LYS A 550 6.94 -25.36 22.33
C LYS A 550 7.79 -25.62 21.08
N SER A 551 7.16 -25.58 19.89
CA SER A 551 7.88 -25.74 18.62
C SER A 551 8.60 -24.47 18.16
N LEU A 552 8.36 -23.32 18.80
CA LEU A 552 9.14 -22.10 18.59
C LEU A 552 10.58 -22.28 19.11
N VAL A 553 11.52 -21.59 18.51
CA VAL A 553 12.90 -21.48 18.99
C VAL A 553 13.10 -20.07 19.55
N MET A 554 12.94 -19.93 20.85
CA MET A 554 13.03 -18.64 21.54
C MET A 554 14.11 -18.70 22.61
N ASP A 555 15.11 -17.82 22.49
CA ASP A 555 16.19 -17.74 23.49
C ASP A 555 17.03 -16.46 23.34
N HIS A 556 17.84 -16.14 24.32
CA HIS A 556 18.74 -14.98 24.38
C HIS A 556 17.98 -13.66 24.08
N ASN A 557 16.71 -13.54 24.46
CA ASN A 557 15.96 -12.29 24.39
C ASN A 557 16.04 -11.53 25.72
N CYS A 558 15.86 -10.23 25.68
CA CYS A 558 15.72 -9.39 26.87
C CYS A 558 14.25 -8.96 27.01
N TRP A 559 13.62 -9.38 28.10
CA TRP A 559 12.20 -9.14 28.37
C TRP A 559 12.06 -8.19 29.57
N TYR A 560 11.31 -7.12 29.37
CA TYR A 560 10.95 -6.20 30.44
C TYR A 560 9.56 -5.62 30.26
N GLN A 561 8.70 -5.84 31.24
CA GLN A 561 7.39 -5.22 31.36
C GLN A 561 7.07 -5.06 32.84
N ALA A 562 7.00 -3.82 33.32
CA ALA A 562 6.91 -3.53 34.75
C ALA A 562 5.61 -4.03 35.39
N GLU A 563 4.50 -3.98 34.62
CA GLU A 563 3.17 -4.30 35.14
C GLU A 563 2.38 -5.22 34.18
N GLY A 564 1.39 -5.89 34.73
CA GLY A 564 0.43 -6.70 33.98
C GLY A 564 0.97 -8.06 33.49
N THR A 565 0.24 -8.65 32.57
CA THR A 565 0.58 -9.95 31.97
C THR A 565 1.60 -9.76 30.86
N MET A 566 2.85 -10.17 31.08
CA MET A 566 3.90 -10.05 30.08
C MET A 566 3.81 -11.12 28.98
N VAL A 567 3.52 -12.37 29.33
CA VAL A 567 3.37 -13.49 28.41
C VAL A 567 2.00 -14.12 28.56
N ALA A 568 1.30 -14.34 27.47
CA ALA A 568 0.02 -15.07 27.44
C ALA A 568 0.06 -16.13 26.33
N VAL A 569 0.24 -17.40 26.68
CA VAL A 569 0.36 -18.52 25.73
C VAL A 569 -0.49 -19.71 26.16
N SER A 570 -1.14 -20.38 25.24
CA SER A 570 -1.93 -21.59 25.50
C SER A 570 -2.89 -21.45 26.70
N GLU A 571 -3.62 -20.34 26.78
CA GLU A 571 -4.52 -19.97 27.88
C GLU A 571 -3.84 -19.69 29.24
N HIS A 572 -2.50 -19.68 29.29
CA HIS A 572 -1.73 -19.42 30.50
C HIS A 572 -1.12 -18.00 30.47
N PRO A 573 -1.54 -17.09 31.37
CA PRO A 573 -0.93 -15.79 31.54
C PRO A 573 0.23 -15.86 32.53
N PHE A 574 1.30 -15.07 32.30
CA PHE A 574 2.43 -14.91 33.17
C PHE A 574 2.83 -13.45 33.27
N THR A 575 3.01 -12.97 34.48
CA THR A 575 3.67 -11.68 34.75
C THR A 575 5.19 -11.81 34.62
N MET A 576 5.90 -10.69 34.66
CA MET A 576 7.37 -10.71 34.67
C MET A 576 7.94 -11.53 35.85
N ALA A 577 7.34 -11.46 37.04
CA ALA A 577 7.72 -12.24 38.20
C ALA A 577 7.50 -13.76 38.05
N GLU A 578 6.56 -14.16 37.20
CA GLU A 578 6.21 -15.56 36.92
C GLU A 578 6.94 -16.13 35.69
N PHE A 579 7.89 -15.41 35.11
CA PHE A 579 8.59 -15.87 33.90
C PHE A 579 9.33 -17.22 34.10
N ALA A 580 9.76 -17.54 35.30
CA ALA A 580 10.30 -18.86 35.61
C ALA A 580 9.28 -19.99 35.43
N ALA A 581 8.01 -19.74 35.73
CA ALA A 581 6.93 -20.70 35.51
C ALA A 581 6.62 -20.86 34.01
N TYR A 582 6.65 -19.77 33.22
CA TYR A 582 6.57 -19.82 31.75
C TYR A 582 7.67 -20.69 31.14
N ARG A 583 8.93 -20.51 31.56
CA ARG A 583 10.06 -21.37 31.17
C ARG A 583 9.82 -22.84 31.50
N ALA A 584 9.37 -23.12 32.73
CA ALA A 584 9.11 -24.48 33.18
C ALA A 584 7.98 -25.16 32.39
N LEU A 585 6.95 -24.40 31.97
CA LEU A 585 5.82 -24.91 31.17
C LEU A 585 6.23 -25.19 29.71
N THR A 586 6.97 -24.28 29.11
CA THR A 586 7.24 -24.28 27.66
C THR A 586 8.59 -24.88 27.28
N GLY A 587 9.59 -24.80 28.16
CA GLY A 587 10.98 -25.12 27.84
C GLY A 587 11.68 -24.04 27.01
N LEU A 588 11.02 -22.93 26.70
CA LEU A 588 11.57 -21.82 25.93
C LEU A 588 12.36 -20.85 26.80
N GLU A 589 13.20 -20.01 26.20
CA GLU A 589 13.91 -18.88 26.82
C GLU A 589 14.93 -19.25 27.94
N PRO A 590 15.64 -20.40 27.85
CA PRO A 590 16.52 -20.84 28.96
C PRO A 590 17.63 -19.84 29.33
N HIS A 591 18.14 -19.06 28.35
CA HIS A 591 19.24 -18.10 28.57
C HIS A 591 18.81 -16.64 28.47
N SER A 592 17.51 -16.38 28.26
CA SER A 592 16.98 -15.03 28.12
C SER A 592 17.03 -14.23 29.42
N ILE A 593 17.14 -12.92 29.28
CA ILE A 593 17.25 -11.97 30.39
C ILE A 593 15.86 -11.43 30.72
N VAL A 594 15.54 -11.33 32.00
CA VAL A 594 14.29 -10.72 32.49
C VAL A 594 14.68 -9.55 33.40
N ALA A 595 14.99 -8.44 32.74
CA ALA A 595 15.45 -7.20 33.39
C ALA A 595 15.35 -6.02 32.41
N ALA A 596 15.40 -4.79 32.94
CA ALA A 596 15.50 -3.61 32.09
C ALA A 596 16.80 -3.66 31.26
N PRO A 597 16.71 -3.42 29.94
CA PRO A 597 17.83 -3.55 29.01
C PRO A 597 18.94 -2.49 29.20
N GLY A 598 18.66 -1.38 29.90
CA GLY A 598 19.63 -0.30 30.08
C GLY A 598 19.86 0.48 28.79
N LEU A 599 18.83 1.15 28.29
CA LEU A 599 18.88 1.98 27.07
C LEU A 599 19.39 3.40 27.36
N ALA A 600 20.10 4.00 26.42
CA ALA A 600 20.84 5.24 26.64
C ALA A 600 19.94 6.46 26.90
N ASN A 601 18.94 6.72 26.05
CA ASN A 601 18.02 7.83 26.23
C ASN A 601 16.71 7.61 25.43
N MET A 602 15.69 7.15 26.13
CA MET A 602 14.38 6.84 25.55
C MET A 602 13.69 8.08 24.95
N ASP A 603 13.80 9.24 25.63
CA ASP A 603 13.15 10.48 25.19
C ASP A 603 13.79 11.05 23.91
N ALA A 604 15.08 10.79 23.73
CA ALA A 604 15.81 11.16 22.52
C ALA A 604 15.79 10.06 21.43
N LEU A 605 15.03 8.98 21.63
CA LEU A 605 14.98 7.80 20.77
C LEU A 605 16.36 7.17 20.52
N ASP A 606 17.24 7.26 21.52
CA ASP A 606 18.54 6.62 21.54
C ASP A 606 18.46 5.28 22.28
N PHE A 607 18.28 4.22 21.53
CA PHE A 607 18.09 2.86 22.04
C PHE A 607 19.40 2.05 22.12
N ARG A 608 20.56 2.70 22.04
CA ARG A 608 21.84 2.05 22.28
C ARG A 608 21.94 1.59 23.73
N LEU A 609 22.70 0.54 23.96
CA LEU A 609 22.91 0.00 25.31
C LEU A 609 23.86 0.91 26.13
N THR A 610 23.52 1.15 27.38
CA THR A 610 24.41 1.86 28.30
C THR A 610 25.53 0.93 28.81
N PRO A 611 26.70 1.49 29.21
CA PRO A 611 27.71 0.68 29.89
C PRO A 611 27.13 -0.04 31.11
N GLY A 612 27.35 -1.36 31.19
CA GLY A 612 26.78 -2.20 32.24
C GLY A 612 25.38 -2.75 31.95
N SER A 613 24.83 -2.51 30.77
CA SER A 613 23.62 -3.19 30.32
C SER A 613 23.78 -4.71 30.39
N PRO A 614 22.77 -5.44 30.89
CA PRO A 614 22.79 -6.90 30.90
C PRO A 614 22.76 -7.54 29.52
N CYS A 615 22.41 -6.75 28.46
CA CYS A 615 22.32 -7.19 27.09
C CYS A 615 23.68 -7.24 26.36
N ILE A 616 24.73 -6.61 26.94
CA ILE A 616 26.08 -6.60 26.36
C ILE A 616 26.72 -7.98 26.49
N ASP A 617 27.30 -8.50 25.39
CA ASP A 617 27.93 -9.83 25.28
C ASP A 617 27.02 -10.99 25.72
N ALA A 618 25.69 -10.83 25.63
CA ALA A 618 24.71 -11.79 26.14
C ALA A 618 23.90 -12.50 25.05
N GLY A 619 24.09 -12.16 23.80
CA GLY A 619 23.40 -12.76 22.66
C GLY A 619 24.01 -14.10 22.22
N TRP A 620 23.25 -14.84 21.51
CA TRP A 620 23.68 -16.07 20.82
C TRP A 620 24.30 -15.73 19.47
N ALA A 621 25.43 -16.38 19.15
CA ALA A 621 26.04 -16.30 17.81
C ALA A 621 25.14 -17.02 16.78
N VAL A 622 24.27 -16.25 16.11
CA VAL A 622 23.26 -16.75 15.17
C VAL A 622 23.79 -16.99 13.75
N GLU A 623 25.05 -16.68 13.48
CA GLU A 623 25.69 -16.75 12.15
C GLU A 623 25.63 -18.16 11.52
N ALA A 624 25.57 -19.20 12.35
CA ALA A 624 25.38 -20.57 11.88
C ALA A 624 23.97 -20.82 11.34
N LEU A 625 22.99 -20.03 11.78
CA LEU A 625 21.59 -20.10 11.34
C LEU A 625 21.30 -19.07 10.26
N TYR A 626 21.75 -17.83 10.48
CA TYR A 626 21.57 -16.71 9.56
C TYR A 626 22.71 -15.68 9.70
N PRO A 627 23.34 -15.23 8.60
CA PRO A 627 24.45 -14.27 8.66
C PRO A 627 24.04 -12.92 9.22
N ARG A 628 24.76 -12.45 10.24
CA ARG A 628 24.61 -11.10 10.82
C ARG A 628 25.98 -10.41 10.84
N PRO A 629 26.48 -9.92 9.72
CA PRO A 629 27.84 -9.35 9.66
C PRO A 629 27.98 -8.00 10.37
N ALA A 630 26.88 -7.27 10.58
CA ALA A 630 26.87 -5.95 11.18
C ALA A 630 25.55 -5.66 11.91
N ASP A 631 25.59 -4.72 12.85
CA ASP A 631 24.46 -4.21 13.61
C ASP A 631 23.59 -3.21 12.80
N PHE A 632 22.64 -2.56 13.47
CA PHE A 632 21.78 -1.51 12.89
C PHE A 632 22.59 -0.37 12.25
N THR A 633 23.72 0.01 12.83
CA THR A 633 24.57 1.13 12.37
C THR A 633 25.67 0.72 11.40
N GLY A 634 25.82 -0.57 11.15
CA GLY A 634 26.88 -1.12 10.30
C GLY A 634 28.15 -1.50 11.07
N VAL A 635 28.13 -1.48 12.40
CA VAL A 635 29.25 -1.96 13.22
C VAL A 635 29.34 -3.48 13.09
N PRO A 636 30.54 -4.05 12.80
CA PRO A 636 30.71 -5.50 12.73
C PRO A 636 30.33 -6.20 14.04
N VAL A 637 29.73 -7.38 13.94
CA VAL A 637 29.28 -8.20 15.08
C VAL A 637 30.07 -9.51 15.13
N PRO A 638 30.56 -9.94 16.30
CA PRO A 638 30.55 -9.24 17.60
C PRO A 638 31.71 -8.25 17.73
N GLN A 639 31.58 -7.26 18.62
CA GLN A 639 32.70 -6.41 19.09
C GLN A 639 33.33 -6.93 20.38
N GLY A 640 32.58 -7.70 21.16
CA GLY A 640 32.99 -8.28 22.43
C GLY A 640 33.22 -9.79 22.37
N ASN A 641 32.87 -10.48 23.46
CA ASN A 641 33.02 -11.95 23.58
C ASN A 641 31.84 -12.71 22.89
N ALA A 642 30.69 -12.06 22.76
CA ALA A 642 29.49 -12.55 22.09
C ALA A 642 28.74 -11.36 21.48
N PRO A 643 27.76 -11.60 20.57
CA PRO A 643 26.86 -10.55 20.11
C PRO A 643 26.08 -9.92 21.26
N ASP A 644 25.73 -8.66 21.14
CA ASP A 644 24.78 -8.02 22.04
C ASP A 644 23.34 -8.45 21.72
N ILE A 645 22.48 -8.41 22.74
CA ILE A 645 21.03 -8.58 22.56
C ILE A 645 20.44 -7.25 22.09
N GLY A 646 19.70 -7.27 20.98
CA GLY A 646 19.10 -6.09 20.36
C GLY A 646 19.74 -5.69 19.05
N ALA A 647 19.33 -4.54 18.52
CA ALA A 647 19.72 -4.06 17.20
C ALA A 647 21.12 -3.42 17.14
N TYR A 648 21.67 -3.05 18.28
CA TYR A 648 22.96 -2.37 18.40
C TYR A 648 24.04 -3.28 18.97
N GLU A 649 25.27 -3.05 18.55
CA GLU A 649 26.47 -3.66 19.09
C GLU A 649 27.28 -2.61 19.84
N SER A 650 27.57 -2.87 21.09
CA SER A 650 28.37 -1.98 21.92
C SER A 650 29.86 -2.09 21.56
N PRO A 651 30.61 -0.97 21.60
CA PRO A 651 32.05 -1.04 21.39
C PRO A 651 32.70 -1.98 22.42
N ALA A 652 33.69 -2.75 21.99
CA ALA A 652 34.47 -3.57 22.92
C ALA A 652 34.90 -2.70 24.10
N SER A 653 34.45 -3.06 25.31
CA SER A 653 34.88 -2.37 26.53
C SER A 653 36.39 -2.53 26.58
N GLY A 654 37.12 -1.44 26.38
CA GLY A 654 38.59 -1.47 26.47
C GLY A 654 39.01 -2.10 27.78
N LYS A 655 39.70 -3.24 27.72
CA LYS A 655 40.40 -3.86 28.82
C LYS A 655 41.52 -2.95 29.30
#